data_5bd0a31c0e9015bd642f98d21723e41e
#
_entry.id   5bd0a31c0e9015bd642f98d21723e41e
#
_cell.length_a   1.000
_cell.length_b   1.000
_cell.length_c   1.000
_cell.angle_alpha   90.00
_cell.angle_beta   90.00
_cell.angle_gamma   90.00
#
_symmetry.space_group_name_H-M   'P 1'
#
loop_
_entity.id
_entity.type
_entity.pdbx_description
1 polymer ?
#
loop_
_entity_poly.entity_id
_entity_poly.type
_entity_poly.pdbx_seq_one_letter_code
_entity_poly.pdbx_strand_id
1 'polypeptide(L)'
;MYRRISILGFLLIGIFCLTGLNSFAERTIDKIKYPPLHEIIPPQVDTLRLDNGIKLFLLEDHELPIVHARVRLAAGEFLNTPDKAGLAEICGTVMRTGGTARMTGDDIDEALESIGAAVEVNIGRTDGSASMNILSEYVDTGLEILADVLRTPQFNQDKIDLAKTSERTSISSRNDDAFDVCAREFRKIIYGKDGPYTLQTEYATVDDITRDDLIDFHDKWITPQNVMIAVWGDFDSDEMIAKLKKYFEDWAPGAEKVPMLPDVSYEFKPGVHYIEKDDVTQSTVLVGHIGGKTGDPDYFALTVANNVLGGSFGSRMFNEIRSKKGLAYSTGGNFSTTIAYPGIYYNYVVTKLETTVEAAKAILDEIRRMQTDPPTADELATAKESYLNSFVFNFDSKGEIINRMMNYDYFDFPQDFLMTVRENIQKVTADDVIDVARRRFHPDAMQIVVVGKADEFGEPLSDLGTVDTIDISIPSGETEEEVAINEETLAKGMELLKKAVKACGGADGFAKIKSTKSSATVKLNTPQGEFALETESIYVLPDKSKEIVTLPMGQMITVNTGDSGWMKQGNQIIDLSSDRIADSKKENFRNTLHLFKRIGSPDYQAVYVKTEEMNGKMTDIVKVISLDGKMSFKLGLDHETGLPVSQMYFGETMVGPGNLTQTYSDYRDVSGLKIPFAINIESDGNKIADIIIKDYKLNADIPADAFNKP
;
A
#
# COMPACT_ATOMS: atom_id res chain seq x y z
N MET A 1 82.08 -7.52 -12.86
CA MET A 1 81.48 -8.90 -12.78
C MET A 1 80.08 -8.91 -12.10
N TYR A 2 79.62 -7.80 -11.61
CA TYR A 2 78.30 -7.71 -10.88
C TYR A 2 77.09 -7.29 -11.74
N ARG A 3 77.25 -7.00 -13.03
CA ARG A 3 76.16 -6.50 -13.91
C ARG A 3 75.51 -7.59 -14.78
N ARG A 4 76.02 -8.84 -14.79
CA ARG A 4 75.47 -9.94 -15.58
C ARG A 4 74.60 -10.91 -14.76
N ILE A 5 74.68 -10.88 -13.44
CA ILE A 5 73.90 -11.75 -12.56
C ILE A 5 72.48 -11.20 -12.34
N SER A 6 72.27 -9.86 -12.43
CA SER A 6 70.94 -9.25 -12.24
C SER A 6 69.99 -9.48 -13.39
N ILE A 7 70.46 -9.66 -14.62
CA ILE A 7 69.59 -9.85 -15.80
C ILE A 7 69.08 -11.30 -15.87
N LEU A 8 69.88 -12.27 -15.47
CA LEU A 8 69.44 -13.68 -15.42
C LEU A 8 68.44 -13.94 -14.28
N GLY A 9 68.56 -13.23 -13.14
CA GLY A 9 67.60 -13.30 -12.03
C GLY A 9 66.22 -12.72 -12.39
N PHE A 10 66.16 -11.63 -13.12
CA PHE A 10 64.91 -11.05 -13.60
C PHE A 10 64.24 -11.88 -14.69
N LEU A 11 64.99 -12.55 -15.56
CA LEU A 11 64.47 -13.42 -16.59
C LEU A 11 63.88 -14.72 -15.99
N LEU A 12 64.48 -15.28 -14.93
CA LEU A 12 63.98 -16.47 -14.23
C LEU A 12 62.73 -16.14 -13.41
N ILE A 13 62.62 -14.95 -12.80
CA ILE A 13 61.42 -14.52 -12.07
C ILE A 13 60.30 -14.21 -13.07
N GLY A 14 60.60 -13.61 -14.23
CA GLY A 14 59.62 -13.35 -15.28
C GLY A 14 59.04 -14.63 -15.91
N ILE A 15 59.87 -15.68 -16.07
CA ILE A 15 59.43 -16.99 -16.58
C ILE A 15 58.57 -17.74 -15.52
N PHE A 16 58.92 -17.60 -14.23
CA PHE A 16 58.11 -18.21 -13.13
C PHE A 16 56.75 -17.50 -12.94
N CYS A 17 56.67 -16.20 -13.19
CA CYS A 17 55.40 -15.48 -13.18
C CYS A 17 54.51 -15.78 -14.40
N LEU A 18 55.11 -16.09 -15.57
CA LEU A 18 54.39 -16.42 -16.79
C LEU A 18 53.91 -17.88 -16.84
N THR A 19 54.54 -18.79 -16.09
CA THR A 19 54.12 -20.20 -15.97
C THR A 19 53.17 -20.41 -14.81
N GLY A 20 53.05 -19.46 -13.87
CA GLY A 20 52.10 -19.48 -12.76
C GLY A 20 50.69 -18.97 -13.08
N LEU A 21 50.51 -18.33 -14.25
CA LEU A 21 49.19 -17.72 -14.62
C LEU A 21 48.29 -18.68 -15.41
N ASN A 22 48.71 -19.93 -15.64
CA ASN A 22 47.87 -20.99 -16.24
C ASN A 22 47.46 -22.09 -15.29
N SER A 23 47.61 -21.93 -13.97
CA SER A 23 46.76 -22.71 -13.09
C SER A 23 45.34 -22.10 -13.18
N PHE A 24 44.58 -22.52 -14.17
CA PHE A 24 43.14 -22.53 -14.03
C PHE A 24 42.91 -23.21 -12.68
N ALA A 25 42.46 -22.47 -11.69
CA ALA A 25 41.85 -23.04 -10.51
C ALA A 25 40.71 -23.88 -11.10
N GLU A 26 40.97 -25.17 -11.30
CA GLU A 26 39.91 -26.14 -11.54
C GLU A 26 38.86 -25.85 -10.50
N ARG A 27 37.65 -25.46 -10.95
CA ARG A 27 36.57 -25.06 -10.05
C ARG A 27 36.45 -26.23 -9.04
N THR A 28 36.85 -25.96 -7.81
CA THR A 28 36.73 -26.92 -6.72
C THR A 28 35.30 -27.42 -6.55
N ILE A 29 34.35 -26.65 -7.05
CA ILE A 29 32.92 -26.96 -7.14
C ILE A 29 32.69 -28.26 -7.95
N ASP A 30 33.40 -28.49 -9.06
CA ASP A 30 33.23 -29.71 -9.90
C ASP A 30 33.73 -30.96 -9.20
N LYS A 31 34.49 -30.83 -8.10
CA LYS A 31 35.02 -31.93 -7.29
C LYS A 31 34.19 -32.25 -6.05
N ILE A 32 33.20 -31.43 -5.74
CA ILE A 32 32.30 -31.68 -4.62
C ILE A 32 31.34 -32.80 -5.02
N LYS A 33 31.49 -33.96 -4.35
CA LYS A 33 30.52 -35.04 -4.49
C LYS A 33 29.33 -34.70 -3.61
N TYR A 34 28.25 -34.28 -4.23
CA TYR A 34 26.97 -34.11 -3.54
C TYR A 34 26.41 -35.51 -3.22
N PRO A 35 25.87 -35.70 -2.01
CA PRO A 35 25.10 -36.91 -1.74
C PRO A 35 23.87 -36.93 -2.67
N PRO A 36 23.35 -38.12 -3.02
CA PRO A 36 22.09 -38.18 -3.74
C PRO A 36 21.02 -37.46 -2.94
N LEU A 37 20.18 -36.69 -3.63
CA LEU A 37 19.03 -36.04 -2.99
C LEU A 37 18.15 -37.12 -2.36
N HIS A 38 17.77 -36.91 -1.10
CA HIS A 38 16.80 -37.78 -0.44
C HIS A 38 15.44 -37.67 -1.18
N GLU A 39 14.74 -38.79 -1.16
CA GLU A 39 13.36 -38.80 -1.64
C GLU A 39 12.53 -37.91 -0.72
N ILE A 40 11.73 -37.02 -1.34
CA ILE A 40 10.81 -36.16 -0.59
C ILE A 40 9.59 -37.00 -0.26
N ILE A 41 9.44 -37.32 1.01
CA ILE A 41 8.29 -38.06 1.54
C ILE A 41 7.45 -37.03 2.31
N PRO A 42 6.29 -36.63 1.77
CA PRO A 42 5.39 -35.71 2.50
C PRO A 42 4.96 -36.37 3.83
N PRO A 43 4.87 -35.60 4.92
CA PRO A 43 4.38 -36.11 6.18
C PRO A 43 2.91 -36.55 6.04
N GLN A 44 2.52 -37.54 6.82
CA GLN A 44 1.12 -37.95 6.92
C GLN A 44 0.35 -36.89 7.71
N VAL A 45 -0.73 -36.38 7.12
CA VAL A 45 -1.65 -35.42 7.75
C VAL A 45 -2.96 -36.16 8.01
N ASP A 46 -3.37 -36.21 9.26
CA ASP A 46 -4.64 -36.78 9.66
C ASP A 46 -5.77 -35.79 9.39
N THR A 47 -6.87 -36.26 8.82
CA THR A 47 -8.02 -35.41 8.50
C THR A 47 -9.30 -35.96 9.08
N LEU A 48 -10.11 -35.09 9.67
CA LEU A 48 -11.43 -35.44 10.16
C LEU A 48 -12.39 -34.26 9.99
N ARG A 49 -13.70 -34.53 10.16
CA ARG A 49 -14.72 -33.49 10.10
C ARG A 49 -15.52 -33.52 11.41
N LEU A 50 -15.71 -32.35 12.01
CA LEU A 50 -16.58 -32.16 13.16
C LEU A 50 -18.06 -32.24 12.73
N ASP A 51 -18.96 -32.50 13.67
CA ASP A 51 -20.41 -32.64 13.40
C ASP A 51 -21.03 -31.34 12.86
N ASN A 52 -20.46 -30.18 13.20
CA ASN A 52 -20.88 -28.87 12.69
C ASN A 52 -20.32 -28.51 11.31
N GLY A 53 -19.49 -29.37 10.73
CA GLY A 53 -18.97 -29.24 9.36
C GLY A 53 -17.54 -28.75 9.25
N ILE A 54 -16.88 -28.26 10.31
CA ILE A 54 -15.47 -27.86 10.29
C ILE A 54 -14.60 -29.05 9.90
N LYS A 55 -13.73 -28.89 8.91
CA LYS A 55 -12.73 -29.87 8.57
C LYS A 55 -11.42 -29.57 9.29
N LEU A 56 -10.84 -30.59 9.92
CA LEU A 56 -9.60 -30.53 10.67
C LEU A 56 -8.48 -31.23 9.89
N PHE A 57 -7.27 -30.68 9.98
CA PHE A 57 -6.03 -31.23 9.46
C PHE A 57 -5.02 -31.22 10.61
N LEU A 58 -4.44 -32.38 10.94
CA LEU A 58 -3.56 -32.55 12.09
C LEU A 58 -2.23 -33.14 11.62
N LEU A 59 -1.11 -32.57 12.11
CA LEU A 59 0.23 -33.04 11.84
C LEU A 59 1.08 -32.97 13.11
N GLU A 60 1.28 -34.11 13.76
CA GLU A 60 2.15 -34.22 14.94
C GLU A 60 3.61 -33.96 14.59
N ASP A 61 4.26 -33.18 15.43
CA ASP A 61 5.67 -32.84 15.31
C ASP A 61 6.29 -32.51 16.67
N HIS A 62 7.02 -33.42 17.24
CA HIS A 62 7.65 -33.31 18.56
C HIS A 62 9.08 -32.75 18.53
N GLU A 63 9.48 -32.09 17.44
CA GLU A 63 10.81 -31.51 17.31
C GLU A 63 11.04 -30.32 18.25
N LEU A 64 10.01 -29.48 18.39
CA LEU A 64 10.00 -28.32 19.28
C LEU A 64 8.71 -28.29 20.08
N PRO A 65 8.70 -27.81 21.36
CA PRO A 65 7.52 -27.75 22.18
C PRO A 65 6.59 -26.58 21.78
N ILE A 66 6.19 -26.55 20.52
CA ILE A 66 5.38 -25.46 19.93
C ILE A 66 4.20 -26.07 19.19
N VAL A 67 3.04 -25.47 19.34
CA VAL A 67 1.83 -25.77 18.58
C VAL A 67 1.46 -24.57 17.73
N HIS A 68 1.22 -24.83 16.46
CA HIS A 68 0.69 -23.87 15.51
C HIS A 68 -0.73 -24.26 15.11
N ALA A 69 -1.58 -23.27 14.90
CA ALA A 69 -2.85 -23.48 14.22
C ALA A 69 -3.00 -22.46 13.08
N ARG A 70 -3.63 -22.89 12.01
CA ARG A 70 -4.09 -22.02 10.94
C ARG A 70 -5.53 -22.34 10.61
N VAL A 71 -6.34 -21.31 10.63
CA VAL A 71 -7.75 -21.37 10.25
C VAL A 71 -7.87 -20.71 8.89
N ARG A 72 -8.42 -21.43 7.92
CA ARG A 72 -8.84 -20.85 6.66
C ARG A 72 -10.26 -20.34 6.81
N LEU A 73 -10.47 -19.07 6.49
CA LEU A 73 -11.78 -18.44 6.36
C LEU A 73 -12.10 -18.31 4.88
N ALA A 74 -13.19 -18.86 4.42
CA ALA A 74 -13.57 -18.76 3.00
C ALA A 74 -14.00 -17.32 2.62
N ALA A 75 -14.30 -16.48 3.61
CA ALA A 75 -14.71 -15.10 3.41
C ALA A 75 -13.57 -14.19 2.98
N GLY A 76 -13.85 -13.25 2.09
CA GLY A 76 -12.91 -12.25 1.59
C GLY A 76 -13.62 -10.99 1.12
N GLU A 77 -12.86 -9.99 0.74
CA GLU A 77 -13.33 -8.70 0.23
C GLU A 77 -14.26 -8.83 -1.00
N PHE A 78 -14.09 -9.87 -1.81
CA PHE A 78 -14.92 -10.17 -2.98
C PHE A 78 -16.42 -10.33 -2.67
N LEU A 79 -16.78 -10.50 -1.39
CA LEU A 79 -18.15 -10.59 -0.90
C LEU A 79 -18.81 -9.22 -0.69
N ASN A 80 -18.01 -8.16 -0.66
CA ASN A 80 -18.49 -6.81 -0.45
C ASN A 80 -18.91 -6.13 -1.76
N THR A 81 -19.77 -5.13 -1.60
CA THR A 81 -20.10 -4.20 -2.66
C THR A 81 -19.05 -3.08 -2.75
N PRO A 82 -18.91 -2.38 -3.87
CA PRO A 82 -17.90 -1.33 -4.02
C PRO A 82 -17.99 -0.21 -2.98
N ASP A 83 -19.19 0.11 -2.49
CA ASP A 83 -19.42 1.11 -1.44
C ASP A 83 -18.97 0.67 -0.04
N LYS A 84 -18.71 -0.62 0.15
CA LYS A 84 -18.21 -1.22 1.39
C LYS A 84 -16.78 -1.81 1.23
N ALA A 85 -16.02 -1.31 0.25
CA ALA A 85 -14.62 -1.74 0.09
C ALA A 85 -13.81 -1.40 1.36
N GLY A 86 -13.05 -2.38 1.87
CA GLY A 86 -12.30 -2.33 3.12
C GLY A 86 -13.02 -3.00 4.31
N LEU A 87 -14.32 -3.33 4.19
CA LEU A 87 -15.09 -3.93 5.27
C LEU A 87 -14.50 -5.25 5.77
N ALA A 88 -14.11 -6.15 4.86
CA ALA A 88 -13.59 -7.46 5.24
C ALA A 88 -12.24 -7.34 5.97
N GLU A 89 -11.37 -6.44 5.51
CA GLU A 89 -10.06 -6.20 6.11
C GLU A 89 -10.18 -5.60 7.51
N ILE A 90 -11.01 -4.57 7.67
CA ILE A 90 -11.32 -3.96 8.98
C ILE A 90 -11.96 -4.99 9.90
N CYS A 91 -12.91 -5.81 9.39
CA CYS A 91 -13.55 -6.88 10.16
C CYS A 91 -12.49 -7.85 10.70
N GLY A 92 -11.61 -8.38 9.86
CA GLY A 92 -10.53 -9.28 10.26
C GLY A 92 -9.64 -8.70 11.35
N THR A 93 -9.19 -7.46 11.19
CA THR A 93 -8.37 -6.74 12.18
C THR A 93 -9.11 -6.58 13.52
N VAL A 94 -10.37 -6.14 13.48
CA VAL A 94 -11.12 -5.82 14.70
C VAL A 94 -11.68 -7.06 15.39
N MET A 95 -11.88 -8.18 14.68
CA MET A 95 -12.20 -9.47 15.32
C MET A 95 -11.18 -9.80 16.42
N ARG A 96 -9.90 -9.54 16.17
CA ARG A 96 -8.81 -9.82 17.11
C ARG A 96 -8.62 -8.66 18.11
N THR A 97 -8.49 -7.43 17.63
CA THR A 97 -8.12 -6.27 18.45
C THR A 97 -9.30 -5.73 19.26
N GLY A 98 -10.52 -5.90 18.78
CA GLY A 98 -11.76 -5.42 19.41
C GLY A 98 -12.20 -6.19 20.67
N GLY A 99 -11.48 -7.28 20.99
CA GLY A 99 -11.79 -8.13 22.12
C GLY A 99 -12.93 -9.13 21.85
N THR A 100 -13.23 -9.93 22.84
CA THR A 100 -14.23 -11.00 22.81
C THR A 100 -15.25 -10.83 23.95
N ALA A 101 -16.25 -11.68 24.01
CA ALA A 101 -17.22 -11.65 25.08
C ALA A 101 -16.62 -11.88 26.50
N ARG A 102 -15.38 -12.43 26.56
CA ARG A 102 -14.71 -12.76 27.83
C ARG A 102 -13.52 -11.86 28.16
N MET A 103 -12.85 -11.32 27.17
CA MET A 103 -11.60 -10.56 27.33
C MET A 103 -11.64 -9.32 26.45
N THR A 104 -11.11 -8.20 26.95
CA THR A 104 -10.84 -7.04 26.11
C THR A 104 -9.67 -7.34 25.15
N GLY A 105 -9.49 -6.52 24.10
CA GLY A 105 -8.34 -6.67 23.21
C GLY A 105 -7.01 -6.56 23.96
N ASP A 106 -6.92 -5.62 24.89
CA ASP A 106 -5.71 -5.39 25.70
C ASP A 106 -5.44 -6.55 26.67
N ASP A 107 -6.51 -7.18 27.28
CA ASP A 107 -6.34 -8.39 28.08
C ASP A 107 -5.84 -9.58 27.26
N ILE A 108 -6.28 -9.69 25.99
CA ILE A 108 -5.79 -10.71 25.06
C ILE A 108 -4.32 -10.47 24.74
N ASP A 109 -3.92 -9.23 24.50
CA ASP A 109 -2.52 -8.86 24.25
C ASP A 109 -1.65 -9.24 25.46
N GLU A 110 -2.03 -8.83 26.69
CA GLU A 110 -1.29 -9.15 27.92
C GLU A 110 -1.19 -10.67 28.13
N ALA A 111 -2.28 -11.40 27.93
CA ALA A 111 -2.28 -12.86 28.09
C ALA A 111 -1.33 -13.55 27.11
N LEU A 112 -1.35 -13.18 25.84
CA LEU A 112 -0.52 -13.77 24.80
C LEU A 112 0.96 -13.37 24.94
N GLU A 113 1.24 -12.08 25.16
CA GLU A 113 2.60 -11.56 25.32
C GLU A 113 3.31 -12.16 26.55
N SER A 114 2.58 -12.37 27.66
CA SER A 114 3.13 -12.94 28.89
C SER A 114 3.69 -14.36 28.72
N ILE A 115 3.23 -15.10 27.70
CA ILE A 115 3.62 -16.47 27.38
C ILE A 115 4.33 -16.59 26.03
N GLY A 116 4.65 -15.46 25.37
CA GLY A 116 5.31 -15.43 24.07
C GLY A 116 4.48 -16.06 22.95
N ALA A 117 3.16 -15.96 23.02
CA ALA A 117 2.23 -16.49 22.03
C ALA A 117 1.66 -15.40 21.13
N ALA A 118 1.06 -15.82 20.01
CA ALA A 118 0.34 -14.93 19.10
C ALA A 118 -0.94 -15.61 18.59
N VAL A 119 -2.00 -14.82 18.48
CA VAL A 119 -3.25 -15.15 17.77
C VAL A 119 -3.58 -13.96 16.90
N GLU A 120 -3.66 -14.16 15.57
CA GLU A 120 -3.91 -13.10 14.61
C GLU A 120 -5.03 -13.47 13.63
N VAL A 121 -5.75 -12.49 13.14
CA VAL A 121 -6.79 -12.65 12.10
C VAL A 121 -6.55 -11.63 10.99
N ASN A 122 -6.64 -12.09 9.76
CA ASN A 122 -6.60 -11.24 8.57
C ASN A 122 -7.60 -11.76 7.54
N ILE A 123 -8.36 -10.85 6.94
CA ILE A 123 -9.26 -11.18 5.82
C ILE A 123 -8.80 -10.37 4.61
N GLY A 124 -8.37 -11.10 3.60
CA GLY A 124 -7.86 -10.52 2.36
C GLY A 124 -8.90 -10.48 1.27
N ARG A 125 -8.42 -10.36 0.03
CA ARG A 125 -9.29 -10.16 -1.14
C ARG A 125 -10.21 -11.33 -1.44
N THR A 126 -9.70 -12.56 -1.43
CA THR A 126 -10.45 -13.78 -1.83
C THR A 126 -10.69 -14.77 -0.71
N ASP A 127 -10.02 -14.63 0.38
CA ASP A 127 -10.13 -15.45 1.59
C ASP A 127 -9.49 -14.75 2.78
N GLY A 128 -9.73 -15.30 3.98
CA GLY A 128 -9.10 -14.87 5.20
C GLY A 128 -8.38 -16.02 5.92
N SER A 129 -7.66 -15.67 6.95
CA SER A 129 -7.03 -16.64 7.84
C SER A 129 -6.97 -16.14 9.27
N ALA A 130 -7.08 -17.07 10.22
CA ALA A 130 -6.60 -16.84 11.57
C ALA A 130 -5.42 -17.77 11.85
N SER A 131 -4.51 -17.34 12.69
CA SER A 131 -3.31 -18.11 13.07
C SER A 131 -3.11 -18.09 14.58
N MET A 132 -2.53 -19.16 15.10
CA MET A 132 -2.07 -19.27 16.48
C MET A 132 -0.66 -19.85 16.49
N ASN A 133 0.20 -19.28 17.30
CA ASN A 133 1.54 -19.79 17.59
C ASN A 133 1.77 -19.75 19.10
N ILE A 134 2.05 -20.91 19.74
CA ILE A 134 2.08 -21.01 21.19
C ILE A 134 2.93 -22.19 21.64
N LEU A 135 3.52 -22.12 22.84
CA LEU A 135 4.14 -23.28 23.47
C LEU A 135 3.10 -24.36 23.80
N SER A 136 3.47 -25.64 23.65
CA SER A 136 2.54 -26.78 23.86
C SER A 136 1.91 -26.81 25.25
N GLU A 137 2.59 -26.34 26.29
CA GLU A 137 2.04 -26.25 27.66
C GLU A 137 0.88 -25.27 27.81
N TYR A 138 0.75 -24.24 26.91
CA TYR A 138 -0.31 -23.23 26.92
C TYR A 138 -1.36 -23.42 25.83
N VAL A 139 -1.37 -24.57 25.14
CA VAL A 139 -2.23 -24.80 23.98
C VAL A 139 -3.72 -24.59 24.27
N ASP A 140 -4.20 -24.94 25.48
CA ASP A 140 -5.60 -24.71 25.87
C ASP A 140 -5.93 -23.21 25.90
N THR A 141 -5.03 -22.39 26.44
CA THR A 141 -5.21 -20.91 26.45
C THR A 141 -5.27 -20.34 25.02
N GLY A 142 -4.37 -20.80 24.15
CA GLY A 142 -4.38 -20.34 22.76
C GLY A 142 -5.61 -20.75 21.97
N LEU A 143 -6.05 -22.02 22.11
CA LEU A 143 -7.26 -22.51 21.45
C LEU A 143 -8.52 -21.82 21.97
N GLU A 144 -8.59 -21.50 23.27
CA GLU A 144 -9.68 -20.77 23.88
C GLU A 144 -9.78 -19.36 23.31
N ILE A 145 -8.66 -18.62 23.25
CA ILE A 145 -8.60 -17.26 22.65
C ILE A 145 -8.95 -17.32 21.16
N LEU A 146 -8.36 -18.26 20.40
CA LEU A 146 -8.64 -18.43 18.98
C LEU A 146 -10.13 -18.69 18.71
N ALA A 147 -10.74 -19.58 19.52
CA ALA A 147 -12.16 -19.86 19.39
C ALA A 147 -13.05 -18.64 19.70
N ASP A 148 -12.70 -17.88 20.74
CA ASP A 148 -13.44 -16.67 21.11
C ASP A 148 -13.35 -15.57 20.06
N VAL A 149 -12.15 -15.32 19.54
CA VAL A 149 -11.90 -14.34 18.49
C VAL A 149 -12.69 -14.67 17.21
N LEU A 150 -12.81 -15.97 16.88
CA LEU A 150 -13.58 -16.40 15.72
C LEU A 150 -15.08 -16.41 15.93
N ARG A 151 -15.56 -16.64 17.17
CA ARG A 151 -16.97 -16.94 17.46
C ARG A 151 -17.72 -15.79 18.10
N THR A 152 -17.05 -14.96 18.90
CA THR A 152 -17.69 -13.96 19.77
C THR A 152 -16.95 -12.63 19.83
N PRO A 153 -16.42 -12.11 18.71
CA PRO A 153 -15.75 -10.81 18.71
C PRO A 153 -16.73 -9.70 19.12
N GLN A 154 -16.25 -8.68 19.81
CA GLN A 154 -17.11 -7.59 20.32
C GLN A 154 -17.12 -6.35 19.45
N PHE A 155 -16.19 -6.21 18.52
CA PHE A 155 -16.10 -5.06 17.63
C PHE A 155 -16.16 -3.73 18.40
N ASN A 156 -15.21 -3.55 19.35
CA ASN A 156 -15.14 -2.33 20.15
C ASN A 156 -14.93 -1.11 19.25
N GLN A 157 -15.71 -0.04 19.47
CA GLN A 157 -15.70 1.16 18.62
C GLN A 157 -14.33 1.82 18.53
N ASP A 158 -13.59 1.94 19.65
CA ASP A 158 -12.26 2.56 19.65
C ASP A 158 -11.27 1.80 18.77
N LYS A 159 -11.39 0.47 18.68
CA LYS A 159 -10.53 -0.37 17.83
C LYS A 159 -10.97 -0.30 16.35
N ILE A 160 -12.28 -0.12 16.10
CA ILE A 160 -12.78 0.18 14.74
C ILE A 160 -12.20 1.50 14.25
N ASP A 161 -12.25 2.55 15.07
CA ASP A 161 -11.75 3.87 14.73
C ASP A 161 -10.22 3.84 14.47
N LEU A 162 -9.48 3.03 15.26
CA LEU A 162 -8.05 2.82 15.04
C LEU A 162 -7.78 2.06 13.72
N ALA A 163 -8.54 1.00 13.42
CA ALA A 163 -8.43 0.27 12.16
C ALA A 163 -8.74 1.17 10.96
N LYS A 164 -9.80 1.98 11.03
CA LYS A 164 -10.11 3.00 10.01
C LYS A 164 -8.98 4.01 9.84
N THR A 165 -8.34 4.45 10.91
CA THR A 165 -7.18 5.36 10.84
C THR A 165 -6.00 4.70 10.14
N SER A 166 -5.75 3.41 10.39
CA SER A 166 -4.73 2.64 9.68
C SER A 166 -5.03 2.54 8.19
N GLU A 167 -6.30 2.24 7.82
CA GLU A 167 -6.72 2.21 6.41
C GLU A 167 -6.55 3.56 5.72
N ARG A 168 -6.91 4.66 6.37
CA ARG A 168 -6.70 6.00 5.83
C ARG A 168 -5.22 6.29 5.58
N THR A 169 -4.34 5.84 6.47
CA THR A 169 -2.89 5.96 6.28
C THR A 169 -2.41 5.14 5.09
N SER A 170 -2.91 3.91 4.92
CA SER A 170 -2.62 3.07 3.76
C SER A 170 -3.10 3.70 2.46
N ILE A 171 -4.30 4.31 2.46
CA ILE A 171 -4.83 5.05 1.31
C ILE A 171 -3.91 6.22 0.95
N SER A 172 -3.46 7.02 1.93
CA SER A 172 -2.63 8.20 1.68
C SER A 172 -1.30 7.86 1.02
N SER A 173 -0.69 6.73 1.40
CA SER A 173 0.61 6.27 0.90
C SER A 173 0.53 5.32 -0.31
N ARG A 174 -0.67 4.98 -0.79
CA ARG A 174 -0.86 3.96 -1.85
C ARG A 174 -0.24 4.32 -3.21
N ASN A 175 0.15 5.58 -3.41
CA ASN A 175 0.78 6.06 -4.63
C ASN A 175 2.29 6.33 -4.47
N ASP A 176 2.90 6.00 -3.33
CA ASP A 176 4.30 6.31 -3.07
C ASP A 176 5.25 5.47 -3.94
N ASP A 177 4.97 4.17 -4.10
CA ASP A 177 5.79 3.27 -4.91
C ASP A 177 5.28 3.14 -6.34
N ALA A 178 6.15 3.41 -7.32
CA ALA A 178 5.79 3.37 -8.74
C ALA A 178 5.47 1.96 -9.25
N PHE A 179 6.08 0.91 -8.67
CA PHE A 179 5.79 -0.47 -9.06
C PHE A 179 4.43 -0.91 -8.53
N ASP A 180 4.09 -0.55 -7.29
CA ASP A 180 2.80 -0.87 -6.67
C ASP A 180 1.66 -0.15 -7.41
N VAL A 181 1.85 1.12 -7.78
CA VAL A 181 0.91 1.87 -8.64
C VAL A 181 0.71 1.14 -9.97
N CYS A 182 1.82 0.81 -10.65
CA CYS A 182 1.78 0.12 -11.93
C CYS A 182 1.06 -1.24 -11.83
N ALA A 183 1.37 -2.04 -10.82
CA ALA A 183 0.78 -3.37 -10.59
C ALA A 183 -0.71 -3.28 -10.23
N ARG A 184 -1.10 -2.30 -9.41
CA ARG A 184 -2.50 -2.06 -9.04
C ARG A 184 -3.35 -1.70 -10.26
N GLU A 185 -2.91 -0.74 -11.04
CA GLU A 185 -3.66 -0.31 -12.22
C GLU A 185 -3.65 -1.38 -13.31
N PHE A 186 -2.53 -2.10 -13.48
CA PHE A 186 -2.47 -3.28 -14.36
C PHE A 186 -3.51 -4.34 -13.95
N ARG A 187 -3.65 -4.62 -12.66
CA ARG A 187 -4.66 -5.57 -12.14
C ARG A 187 -6.08 -5.12 -12.48
N LYS A 188 -6.40 -3.83 -12.38
CA LYS A 188 -7.71 -3.27 -12.74
C LYS A 188 -8.01 -3.42 -14.23
N ILE A 189 -7.00 -3.27 -15.08
CA ILE A 189 -7.12 -3.47 -16.53
C ILE A 189 -7.42 -4.94 -16.84
N ILE A 190 -6.77 -5.88 -16.12
CA ILE A 190 -6.92 -7.32 -16.39
C ILE A 190 -8.24 -7.88 -15.85
N TYR A 191 -8.65 -7.53 -14.63
CA TYR A 191 -9.83 -8.10 -13.99
C TYR A 191 -11.07 -7.22 -14.05
N GLY A 192 -10.96 -6.01 -14.60
CA GLY A 192 -12.01 -4.99 -14.61
C GLY A 192 -11.92 -4.07 -13.38
N LYS A 193 -12.26 -2.82 -13.59
CA LYS A 193 -12.37 -1.83 -12.52
C LYS A 193 -13.60 -2.16 -11.66
N ASP A 194 -13.49 -2.00 -10.37
CA ASP A 194 -14.58 -2.21 -9.39
C ASP A 194 -15.15 -3.64 -9.36
N GLY A 195 -14.39 -4.61 -9.88
CA GLY A 195 -14.72 -6.02 -9.82
C GLY A 195 -14.27 -6.68 -8.51
N PRO A 196 -14.73 -7.90 -8.21
CA PRO A 196 -14.42 -8.60 -6.95
C PRO A 196 -12.92 -8.85 -6.73
N TYR A 197 -12.11 -8.75 -7.78
CA TYR A 197 -10.65 -8.92 -7.72
C TYR A 197 -9.90 -7.58 -7.61
N THR A 198 -10.62 -6.45 -7.68
CA THR A 198 -10.03 -5.11 -7.82
C THR A 198 -10.70 -4.05 -6.96
N LEU A 199 -11.61 -4.46 -6.08
CA LEU A 199 -12.18 -3.55 -5.08
C LEU A 199 -11.05 -2.79 -4.40
N GLN A 200 -11.23 -1.49 -4.32
CA GLN A 200 -10.24 -0.59 -3.75
C GLN A 200 -10.86 0.23 -2.64
N THR A 201 -10.23 0.17 -1.48
CA THR A 201 -10.60 0.96 -0.32
C THR A 201 -10.34 2.44 -0.59
N GLU A 202 -11.32 3.29 -0.31
CA GLU A 202 -11.27 4.74 -0.43
C GLU A 202 -11.68 5.39 0.90
N TYR A 203 -11.34 6.65 1.11
CA TYR A 203 -11.73 7.36 2.33
C TYR A 203 -13.24 7.29 2.57
N ALA A 204 -14.04 7.53 1.53
CA ALA A 204 -15.50 7.46 1.63
C ALA A 204 -16.01 6.08 2.03
N THR A 205 -15.45 5.00 1.47
CA THR A 205 -15.87 3.63 1.84
C THR A 205 -15.50 3.29 3.27
N VAL A 206 -14.31 3.73 3.76
CA VAL A 206 -13.88 3.57 5.14
C VAL A 206 -14.82 4.32 6.09
N ASP A 207 -15.21 5.54 5.75
CA ASP A 207 -16.11 6.35 6.59
C ASP A 207 -17.49 5.72 6.74
N ASP A 208 -18.02 5.14 5.67
CA ASP A 208 -19.34 4.51 5.62
C ASP A 208 -19.41 3.13 6.30
N ILE A 209 -18.27 2.51 6.66
CA ILE A 209 -18.25 1.24 7.40
C ILE A 209 -18.65 1.50 8.85
N THR A 210 -19.68 0.79 9.31
CA THR A 210 -20.19 0.88 10.68
C THR A 210 -19.87 -0.39 11.48
N ARG A 211 -20.04 -0.31 12.79
CA ARG A 211 -19.95 -1.49 13.66
C ARG A 211 -20.94 -2.59 13.26
N ASP A 212 -22.14 -2.20 12.88
CA ASP A 212 -23.19 -3.15 12.49
C ASP A 212 -22.81 -3.87 11.18
N ASP A 213 -22.15 -3.19 10.22
CA ASP A 213 -21.62 -3.85 9.03
C ASP A 213 -20.59 -4.95 9.36
N LEU A 214 -19.70 -4.72 10.36
CA LEU A 214 -18.73 -5.71 10.79
C LEU A 214 -19.43 -6.93 11.42
N ILE A 215 -20.45 -6.69 12.26
CA ILE A 215 -21.24 -7.75 12.88
C ILE A 215 -21.98 -8.56 11.81
N ASP A 216 -22.65 -7.90 10.88
CA ASP A 216 -23.39 -8.54 9.80
C ASP A 216 -22.46 -9.38 8.89
N PHE A 217 -21.28 -8.86 8.55
CA PHE A 217 -20.28 -9.59 7.79
C PHE A 217 -19.78 -10.83 8.52
N HIS A 218 -19.44 -10.68 9.82
CA HIS A 218 -18.98 -11.77 10.67
C HIS A 218 -20.04 -12.85 10.79
N ASP A 219 -21.27 -12.50 11.23
CA ASP A 219 -22.34 -13.44 11.52
C ASP A 219 -22.79 -14.22 10.28
N LYS A 220 -22.68 -13.57 9.12
CA LYS A 220 -23.04 -14.19 7.84
C LYS A 220 -21.96 -15.13 7.32
N TRP A 221 -20.69 -14.76 7.41
CA TRP A 221 -19.63 -15.43 6.68
C TRP A 221 -18.63 -16.21 7.53
N ILE A 222 -18.40 -15.81 8.79
CA ILE A 222 -17.46 -16.49 9.69
C ILE A 222 -18.24 -17.56 10.49
N THR A 223 -18.49 -18.68 9.84
CA THR A 223 -19.34 -19.76 10.34
C THR A 223 -18.69 -21.11 10.07
N PRO A 224 -19.02 -22.17 10.85
CA PRO A 224 -18.33 -23.47 10.78
C PRO A 224 -18.20 -24.07 9.39
N GLN A 225 -19.23 -23.95 8.55
CA GLN A 225 -19.21 -24.51 7.20
C GLN A 225 -18.32 -23.75 6.23
N ASN A 226 -17.85 -22.55 6.61
CA ASN A 226 -16.94 -21.69 5.84
C ASN A 226 -15.51 -21.69 6.41
N VAL A 227 -15.24 -22.58 7.37
CA VAL A 227 -13.97 -22.63 8.13
C VAL A 227 -13.33 -24.01 8.01
N MET A 228 -12.02 -24.02 7.86
CA MET A 228 -11.16 -25.22 7.98
C MET A 228 -10.06 -24.91 8.97
N ILE A 229 -9.65 -25.87 9.79
CA ILE A 229 -8.63 -25.71 10.83
C ILE A 229 -7.51 -26.68 10.60
N ALA A 230 -6.28 -26.22 10.47
CA ALA A 230 -5.06 -27.00 10.48
C ALA A 230 -4.28 -26.76 11.79
N VAL A 231 -3.78 -27.82 12.40
CA VAL A 231 -2.94 -27.77 13.60
C VAL A 231 -1.70 -28.64 13.38
N TRP A 232 -0.53 -28.09 13.68
CA TRP A 232 0.72 -28.86 13.61
C TRP A 232 1.64 -28.50 14.77
N GLY A 233 2.49 -29.44 15.18
CA GLY A 233 3.44 -29.26 16.26
C GLY A 233 3.36 -30.33 17.35
N ASP A 234 3.80 -29.95 18.54
CA ASP A 234 4.00 -30.88 19.66
C ASP A 234 2.71 -31.15 20.44
N PHE A 235 1.97 -32.16 20.00
CA PHE A 235 0.74 -32.63 20.64
C PHE A 235 0.48 -34.11 20.31
N ASP A 236 -0.36 -34.77 21.08
CA ASP A 236 -1.00 -36.04 20.73
C ASP A 236 -2.30 -35.78 19.97
N SER A 237 -2.51 -36.46 18.84
CA SER A 237 -3.65 -36.23 17.95
C SER A 237 -5.00 -36.47 18.62
N ASP A 238 -5.14 -37.52 19.42
CA ASP A 238 -6.41 -37.81 20.09
C ASP A 238 -6.76 -36.75 21.14
N GLU A 239 -5.76 -36.29 21.90
CA GLU A 239 -5.92 -35.17 22.84
C GLU A 239 -6.24 -33.86 22.13
N MET A 240 -5.56 -33.56 21.01
CA MET A 240 -5.83 -32.34 20.24
C MET A 240 -7.22 -32.37 19.62
N ILE A 241 -7.68 -33.51 19.11
CA ILE A 241 -9.06 -33.65 18.59
C ILE A 241 -10.06 -33.39 19.70
N ALA A 242 -9.84 -33.93 20.92
CA ALA A 242 -10.72 -33.69 22.05
C ALA A 242 -10.79 -32.18 22.43
N LYS A 243 -9.63 -31.47 22.39
CA LYS A 243 -9.57 -30.03 22.63
C LYS A 243 -10.30 -29.24 21.54
N LEU A 244 -10.06 -29.55 20.26
CA LEU A 244 -10.73 -28.89 19.14
C LEU A 244 -12.25 -29.11 19.18
N LYS A 245 -12.71 -30.30 19.52
CA LYS A 245 -14.13 -30.57 19.76
C LYS A 245 -14.68 -29.69 20.89
N LYS A 246 -13.97 -29.62 22.01
CA LYS A 246 -14.39 -28.82 23.17
C LYS A 246 -14.61 -27.34 22.80
N TYR A 247 -13.73 -26.76 21.97
CA TYR A 247 -13.77 -25.33 21.66
C TYR A 247 -14.59 -24.95 20.42
N PHE A 248 -14.81 -25.92 19.50
CA PHE A 248 -15.39 -25.59 18.19
C PHE A 248 -16.63 -26.40 17.81
N GLU A 249 -16.89 -27.59 18.38
CA GLU A 249 -17.94 -28.47 17.90
C GLU A 249 -19.37 -27.95 18.18
N ASP A 250 -19.55 -27.18 19.24
CA ASP A 250 -20.83 -26.53 19.61
C ASP A 250 -21.09 -25.22 18.86
N TRP A 251 -20.14 -24.79 18.00
CA TRP A 251 -20.34 -23.60 17.17
C TRP A 251 -21.44 -23.87 16.14
N ALA A 252 -22.53 -23.11 16.24
CA ALA A 252 -23.72 -23.33 15.41
C ALA A 252 -23.42 -23.00 13.94
N PRO A 253 -23.85 -23.85 12.99
CA PRO A 253 -23.70 -23.56 11.57
C PRO A 253 -24.48 -22.30 11.19
N GLY A 254 -23.91 -21.51 10.26
CA GLY A 254 -24.57 -20.35 9.68
C GLY A 254 -25.58 -20.74 8.60
N ALA A 255 -26.33 -19.75 8.12
CA ALA A 255 -27.38 -19.96 7.12
C ALA A 255 -26.80 -20.17 5.71
N GLU A 256 -25.64 -19.59 5.41
CA GLU A 256 -25.10 -19.52 4.04
C GLU A 256 -23.67 -20.07 3.95
N LYS A 257 -23.37 -20.69 2.81
CA LYS A 257 -21.98 -20.95 2.42
C LYS A 257 -21.48 -19.79 1.59
N VAL A 258 -20.19 -19.50 1.77
CA VAL A 258 -19.50 -18.54 0.89
C VAL A 258 -19.63 -19.03 -0.56
N PRO A 259 -20.07 -18.16 -1.51
CA PRO A 259 -20.14 -18.50 -2.91
C PRO A 259 -18.75 -18.73 -3.49
N MET A 260 -18.69 -19.50 -4.59
CA MET A 260 -17.45 -19.61 -5.36
C MET A 260 -17.07 -18.27 -5.94
N LEU A 261 -15.75 -18.05 -6.08
CA LEU A 261 -15.20 -16.85 -6.71
C LEU A 261 -15.77 -16.69 -8.13
N PRO A 262 -16.17 -15.48 -8.54
CA PRO A 262 -16.74 -15.22 -9.86
C PRO A 262 -15.76 -15.54 -10.99
N ASP A 263 -16.29 -15.94 -12.14
CA ASP A 263 -15.49 -16.13 -13.33
C ASP A 263 -14.92 -14.80 -13.83
N VAL A 264 -13.68 -14.82 -14.32
CA VAL A 264 -13.02 -13.67 -14.93
C VAL A 264 -13.33 -13.64 -16.43
N SER A 265 -13.86 -12.52 -16.91
CA SER A 265 -14.01 -12.24 -18.33
C SER A 265 -12.90 -11.32 -18.81
N TYR A 266 -12.15 -11.72 -19.84
CA TYR A 266 -11.06 -10.92 -20.40
C TYR A 266 -11.07 -10.98 -21.92
N GLU A 267 -10.88 -9.82 -22.55
CA GLU A 267 -10.75 -9.69 -24.00
C GLU A 267 -9.31 -9.38 -24.38
N PHE A 268 -8.72 -10.20 -25.24
CA PHE A 268 -7.37 -9.98 -25.76
C PHE A 268 -7.38 -8.83 -26.78
N LYS A 269 -6.89 -7.66 -26.34
CA LYS A 269 -6.72 -6.46 -27.17
C LYS A 269 -5.48 -5.68 -26.70
N PRO A 270 -4.79 -4.96 -27.61
CA PRO A 270 -3.68 -4.11 -27.22
C PRO A 270 -4.18 -2.87 -26.46
N GLY A 271 -3.39 -2.40 -25.51
CA GLY A 271 -3.63 -1.15 -24.80
C GLY A 271 -2.32 -0.55 -24.29
N VAL A 272 -2.21 0.77 -24.33
CA VAL A 272 -1.08 1.52 -23.73
C VAL A 272 -1.67 2.51 -22.73
N HIS A 273 -1.25 2.39 -21.47
CA HIS A 273 -1.77 3.18 -20.36
C HIS A 273 -0.64 3.92 -19.69
N TYR A 274 -0.81 5.21 -19.54
CA TYR A 274 0.18 6.09 -18.93
C TYR A 274 -0.31 6.62 -17.59
N ILE A 275 0.58 6.62 -16.63
CA ILE A 275 0.39 7.18 -15.29
C ILE A 275 1.51 8.19 -15.07
N GLU A 276 1.14 9.45 -14.94
CA GLU A 276 2.08 10.52 -14.63
C GLU A 276 2.48 10.46 -13.16
N LYS A 277 3.80 10.45 -12.91
CA LYS A 277 4.38 10.49 -11.57
C LYS A 277 5.67 11.31 -11.61
N ASP A 278 5.61 12.54 -11.09
CA ASP A 278 6.68 13.55 -11.22
C ASP A 278 7.85 13.36 -10.24
N ASP A 279 7.64 12.59 -9.17
CA ASP A 279 8.59 12.37 -8.09
C ASP A 279 9.53 11.17 -8.32
N VAL A 280 9.52 10.59 -9.53
CA VAL A 280 10.35 9.44 -9.88
C VAL A 280 11.55 9.83 -10.74
N THR A 281 12.65 9.09 -10.59
CA THR A 281 13.86 9.17 -11.40
C THR A 281 14.01 8.04 -12.42
N GLN A 282 13.10 7.07 -12.37
CA GLN A 282 13.03 5.90 -13.25
C GLN A 282 11.59 5.63 -13.63
N SER A 283 11.38 5.08 -14.83
CA SER A 283 10.08 4.56 -15.21
C SER A 283 9.92 3.10 -14.79
N THR A 284 8.70 2.75 -14.43
CA THR A 284 8.24 1.36 -14.28
C THR A 284 7.31 1.03 -15.43
N VAL A 285 7.59 -0.07 -16.13
CA VAL A 285 6.77 -0.55 -17.24
C VAL A 285 6.36 -2.00 -16.96
N LEU A 286 5.06 -2.29 -17.02
CA LEU A 286 4.50 -3.63 -17.05
C LEU A 286 3.87 -3.92 -18.40
N VAL A 287 4.15 -5.10 -18.95
CA VAL A 287 3.64 -5.58 -20.25
C VAL A 287 3.06 -6.97 -20.07
N GLY A 288 1.77 -7.17 -20.35
CA GLY A 288 1.17 -8.49 -20.16
C GLY A 288 -0.32 -8.56 -20.44
N HIS A 289 -0.93 -9.63 -19.95
CA HIS A 289 -2.36 -9.93 -20.09
C HIS A 289 -2.81 -10.92 -19.01
N ILE A 290 -4.03 -11.43 -19.10
CA ILE A 290 -4.53 -12.48 -18.20
C ILE A 290 -3.63 -13.73 -18.28
N GLY A 291 -3.34 -14.35 -17.13
CA GLY A 291 -2.55 -15.56 -17.03
C GLY A 291 -3.38 -16.85 -17.20
N GLY A 292 -3.11 -17.85 -16.38
CA GLY A 292 -3.79 -19.15 -16.41
C GLY A 292 -4.20 -19.65 -15.04
N LYS A 293 -4.79 -20.85 -14.99
CA LYS A 293 -5.08 -21.59 -13.76
C LYS A 293 -4.01 -22.66 -13.51
N THR A 294 -3.76 -22.99 -12.25
CA THR A 294 -2.80 -24.03 -11.86
C THR A 294 -3.15 -25.41 -12.44
N GLY A 295 -4.43 -25.70 -12.66
CA GLY A 295 -4.92 -26.93 -13.27
C GLY A 295 -4.94 -26.95 -14.80
N ASP A 296 -4.50 -25.87 -15.48
CA ASP A 296 -4.49 -25.82 -16.94
C ASP A 296 -3.54 -26.90 -17.52
N PRO A 297 -3.90 -27.54 -18.64
CA PRO A 297 -3.04 -28.52 -19.31
C PRO A 297 -1.65 -27.97 -19.68
N ASP A 298 -1.57 -26.67 -19.89
CA ASP A 298 -0.36 -25.95 -20.30
C ASP A 298 0.55 -25.55 -19.11
N TYR A 299 0.13 -25.76 -17.87
CA TYR A 299 0.79 -25.25 -16.66
C TYR A 299 2.29 -25.52 -16.63
N PHE A 300 2.71 -26.76 -16.89
CA PHE A 300 4.13 -27.15 -16.79
C PHE A 300 4.98 -26.50 -17.90
N ALA A 301 4.48 -26.52 -19.14
CA ALA A 301 5.14 -25.87 -20.26
C ALA A 301 5.21 -24.35 -20.09
N LEU A 302 4.15 -23.71 -19.57
CA LEU A 302 4.13 -22.28 -19.25
C LEU A 302 5.11 -21.92 -18.13
N THR A 303 5.23 -22.75 -17.10
CA THR A 303 6.21 -22.57 -16.04
C THR A 303 7.65 -22.53 -16.57
N VAL A 304 7.98 -23.49 -17.47
CA VAL A 304 9.32 -23.51 -18.10
C VAL A 304 9.49 -22.35 -19.05
N ALA A 305 8.47 -22.03 -19.87
CA ALA A 305 8.52 -20.92 -20.80
C ALA A 305 8.73 -19.57 -20.08
N ASN A 306 8.06 -19.36 -18.96
CA ASN A 306 8.26 -18.19 -18.14
C ASN A 306 9.69 -18.09 -17.58
N ASN A 307 10.26 -19.21 -17.11
CA ASN A 307 11.65 -19.23 -16.62
C ASN A 307 12.67 -18.96 -17.74
N VAL A 308 12.43 -19.42 -18.95
CA VAL A 308 13.26 -19.06 -20.13
C VAL A 308 13.16 -17.58 -20.43
N LEU A 309 11.92 -17.00 -20.42
CA LEU A 309 11.69 -15.62 -20.81
C LEU A 309 12.18 -14.61 -19.77
N GLY A 310 11.65 -14.69 -18.54
CA GLY A 310 11.85 -13.63 -17.53
C GLY A 310 11.91 -14.10 -16.07
N GLY A 311 11.66 -15.38 -15.78
CA GLY A 311 11.50 -15.90 -14.42
C GLY A 311 12.80 -16.17 -13.65
N SER A 312 13.97 -15.89 -14.22
CA SER A 312 15.26 -16.17 -13.58
C SER A 312 16.37 -15.20 -14.01
N PHE A 313 17.46 -15.18 -13.25
CA PHE A 313 18.68 -14.43 -13.64
C PHE A 313 19.37 -14.97 -14.91
N GLY A 314 19.05 -16.19 -15.33
CA GLY A 314 19.53 -16.78 -16.58
C GLY A 314 18.58 -16.53 -17.77
N SER A 315 17.46 -15.86 -17.56
CA SER A 315 16.41 -15.63 -18.56
C SER A 315 16.83 -14.73 -19.72
N ARG A 316 16.10 -14.81 -20.83
CA ARG A 316 16.31 -13.97 -22.01
C ARG A 316 16.21 -12.49 -21.69
N MET A 317 15.18 -12.07 -20.96
CA MET A 317 14.99 -10.67 -20.57
C MET A 317 16.16 -10.14 -19.75
N PHE A 318 16.61 -10.90 -18.76
CA PHE A 318 17.75 -10.48 -17.95
C PHE A 318 19.02 -10.35 -18.80
N ASN A 319 19.28 -11.30 -19.67
CA ASN A 319 20.48 -11.30 -20.53
C ASN A 319 20.44 -10.23 -21.61
N GLU A 320 19.31 -10.06 -22.31
CA GLU A 320 19.20 -9.13 -23.44
C GLU A 320 18.96 -7.69 -22.98
N ILE A 321 17.99 -7.48 -22.05
CA ILE A 321 17.57 -6.12 -21.67
C ILE A 321 18.52 -5.51 -20.66
N ARG A 322 18.89 -6.27 -19.59
CA ARG A 322 19.76 -5.77 -18.54
C ARG A 322 21.24 -5.88 -18.91
N SER A 323 21.69 -7.10 -19.26
CA SER A 323 23.14 -7.37 -19.39
C SER A 323 23.72 -6.86 -20.70
N LYS A 324 23.05 -7.08 -21.86
CA LYS A 324 23.59 -6.71 -23.17
C LYS A 324 23.24 -5.27 -23.55
N LYS A 325 21.97 -4.89 -23.44
CA LYS A 325 21.52 -3.55 -23.82
C LYS A 325 21.72 -2.52 -22.72
N GLY A 326 21.83 -2.93 -21.45
CA GLY A 326 22.00 -2.02 -20.31
C GLY A 326 20.81 -1.10 -20.05
N LEU A 327 19.61 -1.48 -20.51
CA LEU A 327 18.41 -0.67 -20.42
C LEU A 327 17.77 -0.70 -19.02
N ALA A 328 18.04 -1.73 -18.21
CA ALA A 328 17.32 -1.92 -16.96
C ALA A 328 18.24 -2.21 -15.79
N TYR A 329 17.91 -1.65 -14.63
CA TYR A 329 18.43 -2.12 -13.35
C TYR A 329 17.73 -3.41 -12.90
N SER A 330 16.40 -3.45 -13.06
CA SER A 330 15.58 -4.62 -12.74
C SER A 330 14.65 -4.95 -13.91
N THR A 331 14.57 -6.22 -14.27
CA THR A 331 13.66 -6.75 -15.28
C THR A 331 13.36 -8.21 -14.98
N GLY A 332 12.18 -8.65 -15.33
CA GLY A 332 11.74 -10.02 -15.12
C GLY A 332 10.35 -10.28 -15.70
N GLY A 333 9.85 -11.49 -15.50
CA GLY A 333 8.52 -11.90 -15.93
C GLY A 333 7.91 -12.92 -14.99
N ASN A 334 6.59 -12.88 -14.87
CA ASN A 334 5.82 -13.82 -14.08
C ASN A 334 4.57 -14.26 -14.82
N PHE A 335 4.40 -15.55 -15.02
CA PHE A 335 3.15 -16.15 -15.45
C PHE A 335 2.48 -16.75 -14.22
N SER A 336 1.72 -15.91 -13.49
CA SER A 336 1.06 -16.37 -12.28
C SER A 336 -0.16 -17.22 -12.59
N THR A 337 -0.44 -18.16 -11.71
CA THR A 337 -1.62 -19.01 -11.74
C THR A 337 -2.23 -19.09 -10.35
N THR A 338 -3.56 -19.23 -10.28
CA THR A 338 -4.27 -19.63 -9.08
C THR A 338 -5.09 -20.88 -9.35
N ILE A 339 -5.56 -21.56 -8.32
CA ILE A 339 -6.44 -22.72 -8.51
C ILE A 339 -7.84 -22.26 -8.93
N ALA A 340 -8.34 -21.18 -8.33
CA ALA A 340 -9.72 -20.74 -8.44
C ALA A 340 -10.01 -19.91 -9.70
N TYR A 341 -9.12 -18.98 -10.04
CA TYR A 341 -9.31 -18.03 -11.13
C TYR A 341 -7.98 -17.84 -11.89
N PRO A 342 -8.02 -17.34 -13.14
CA PRO A 342 -6.78 -17.09 -13.89
C PRO A 342 -5.91 -16.04 -13.19
N GLY A 343 -4.63 -16.32 -13.06
CA GLY A 343 -3.64 -15.34 -12.58
C GLY A 343 -3.34 -14.26 -13.61
N ILE A 344 -2.25 -13.56 -13.45
CA ILE A 344 -1.79 -12.50 -14.35
C ILE A 344 -0.45 -12.92 -14.98
N TYR A 345 -0.34 -12.78 -16.29
CA TYR A 345 0.93 -12.83 -16.99
C TYR A 345 1.43 -11.40 -17.19
N TYR A 346 2.63 -11.11 -16.68
CA TYR A 346 3.29 -9.84 -16.91
C TYR A 346 4.80 -9.97 -17.00
N ASN A 347 5.40 -9.07 -17.74
CA ASN A 347 6.82 -8.81 -17.79
C ASN A 347 7.05 -7.36 -17.42
N TYR A 348 8.14 -7.05 -16.71
CA TYR A 348 8.40 -5.72 -16.22
C TYR A 348 9.82 -5.26 -16.48
N VAL A 349 9.99 -3.96 -16.51
CA VAL A 349 11.28 -3.29 -16.50
C VAL A 349 11.22 -2.02 -15.67
N VAL A 350 12.26 -1.82 -14.84
CA VAL A 350 12.55 -0.54 -14.19
C VAL A 350 13.76 0.04 -14.89
N THR A 351 13.58 1.20 -15.55
CA THR A 351 14.52 1.77 -16.50
C THR A 351 14.68 3.28 -16.28
N LYS A 352 15.71 3.88 -16.87
CA LYS A 352 15.83 5.34 -16.91
C LYS A 352 14.67 5.94 -17.71
N LEU A 353 14.26 7.17 -17.38
CA LEU A 353 13.18 7.86 -18.08
C LEU A 353 13.43 7.93 -19.59
N GLU A 354 14.66 8.26 -20.02
CA GLU A 354 14.99 8.41 -21.44
C GLU A 354 14.88 7.10 -22.23
N THR A 355 14.97 5.93 -21.57
CA THR A 355 14.96 4.61 -22.23
C THR A 355 13.64 3.85 -22.08
N THR A 356 12.58 4.50 -21.59
CA THR A 356 11.29 3.89 -21.29
C THR A 356 10.67 3.13 -22.47
N VAL A 357 10.53 3.80 -23.61
CA VAL A 357 9.88 3.22 -24.81
C VAL A 357 10.76 2.13 -25.45
N GLU A 358 12.07 2.36 -25.50
CA GLU A 358 13.03 1.36 -25.99
C GLU A 358 12.98 0.07 -25.14
N ALA A 359 12.91 0.21 -23.80
CA ALA A 359 12.83 -0.93 -22.89
C ALA A 359 11.50 -1.69 -23.04
N ALA A 360 10.37 -0.98 -23.21
CA ALA A 360 9.07 -1.61 -23.48
C ALA A 360 9.07 -2.39 -24.80
N LYS A 361 9.63 -1.80 -25.86
CA LYS A 361 9.82 -2.47 -27.17
C LYS A 361 10.69 -3.73 -27.02
N ALA A 362 11.76 -3.65 -26.22
CA ALA A 362 12.64 -4.79 -25.97
C ALA A 362 11.93 -5.95 -25.26
N ILE A 363 11.01 -5.69 -24.32
CA ILE A 363 10.15 -6.72 -23.71
C ILE A 363 9.28 -7.39 -24.78
N LEU A 364 8.58 -6.61 -25.61
CA LEU A 364 7.73 -7.14 -26.66
C LEU A 364 8.50 -7.99 -27.67
N ASP A 365 9.72 -7.61 -28.00
CA ASP A 365 10.57 -8.35 -28.91
C ASP A 365 10.99 -9.70 -28.32
N GLU A 366 11.34 -9.76 -27.02
CA GLU A 366 11.66 -11.02 -26.36
C GLU A 366 10.44 -11.94 -26.26
N ILE A 367 9.23 -11.39 -26.01
CA ILE A 367 7.99 -12.17 -26.02
C ILE A 367 7.74 -12.75 -27.43
N ARG A 368 7.92 -11.95 -28.52
CA ARG A 368 7.80 -12.43 -29.89
C ARG A 368 8.83 -13.52 -30.21
N ARG A 369 10.08 -13.35 -29.72
CA ARG A 369 11.13 -14.37 -29.90
C ARG A 369 10.75 -15.70 -29.26
N MET A 370 10.01 -15.73 -28.18
CA MET A 370 9.52 -16.99 -27.60
C MET A 370 8.65 -17.79 -28.56
N GLN A 371 8.00 -17.14 -29.53
CA GLN A 371 7.14 -17.79 -30.53
C GLN A 371 7.91 -18.28 -31.78
N THR A 372 9.09 -17.72 -32.02
CA THR A 372 9.89 -18.02 -33.24
C THR A 372 11.15 -18.81 -32.95
N ASP A 373 11.83 -18.52 -31.85
CA ASP A 373 13.12 -19.08 -31.50
C ASP A 373 12.95 -20.07 -30.33
N PRO A 374 13.01 -21.39 -30.59
CA PRO A 374 12.96 -22.36 -29.51
C PRO A 374 14.12 -22.15 -28.53
N PRO A 375 13.95 -22.46 -27.25
CA PRO A 375 15.05 -22.36 -26.30
C PRO A 375 16.20 -23.28 -26.70
N THR A 376 17.41 -22.81 -26.55
CA THR A 376 18.61 -23.63 -26.69
C THR A 376 18.62 -24.72 -25.60
N ALA A 377 19.44 -25.73 -25.78
CA ALA A 377 19.60 -26.80 -24.77
C ALA A 377 20.01 -26.24 -23.41
N ASP A 378 20.90 -25.23 -23.40
CA ASP A 378 21.38 -24.57 -22.19
C ASP A 378 20.30 -23.71 -21.53
N GLU A 379 19.52 -22.92 -22.29
CA GLU A 379 18.39 -22.16 -21.76
C GLU A 379 17.33 -23.07 -21.14
N LEU A 380 16.99 -24.17 -21.81
CA LEU A 380 15.99 -25.12 -21.34
C LEU A 380 16.48 -25.84 -20.07
N ALA A 381 17.74 -26.27 -20.04
CA ALA A 381 18.35 -26.90 -18.87
C ALA A 381 18.36 -25.95 -17.69
N THR A 382 18.86 -24.71 -17.87
CA THR A 382 18.92 -23.67 -16.84
C THR A 382 17.54 -23.36 -16.28
N ALA A 383 16.52 -23.19 -17.14
CA ALA A 383 15.15 -22.89 -16.72
C ALA A 383 14.54 -24.03 -15.87
N LYS A 384 14.75 -25.30 -16.28
CA LYS A 384 14.28 -26.45 -15.52
C LYS A 384 15.04 -26.61 -14.21
N GLU A 385 16.37 -26.51 -14.22
CA GLU A 385 17.20 -26.64 -13.04
C GLU A 385 16.90 -25.54 -12.02
N SER A 386 16.72 -24.30 -12.45
CA SER A 386 16.31 -23.20 -11.57
C SER A 386 15.02 -23.52 -10.83
N TYR A 387 14.01 -24.02 -11.53
CA TYR A 387 12.73 -24.40 -10.91
C TYR A 387 12.90 -25.61 -9.98
N LEU A 388 13.57 -26.67 -10.45
CA LEU A 388 13.70 -27.92 -9.71
C LEU A 388 14.60 -27.80 -8.47
N ASN A 389 15.59 -26.91 -8.50
CA ASN A 389 16.43 -26.64 -7.34
C ASN A 389 15.69 -25.89 -6.24
N SER A 390 14.74 -25.03 -6.61
CA SER A 390 13.86 -24.34 -5.64
C SER A 390 12.68 -25.21 -5.18
N PHE A 391 12.40 -26.32 -5.88
CA PHE A 391 11.25 -27.18 -5.60
C PHE A 391 11.27 -27.78 -4.18
N VAL A 392 12.43 -28.05 -3.62
CA VAL A 392 12.60 -28.61 -2.28
C VAL A 392 12.01 -27.68 -1.20
N PHE A 393 12.05 -26.37 -1.41
CA PHE A 393 11.51 -25.40 -0.46
C PHE A 393 9.98 -25.45 -0.31
N ASN A 394 9.28 -26.17 -1.21
CA ASN A 394 7.86 -26.45 -1.00
C ASN A 394 7.58 -27.42 0.16
N PHE A 395 8.62 -28.04 0.73
CA PHE A 395 8.51 -29.04 1.78
C PHE A 395 9.37 -28.71 3.02
N ASP A 396 9.96 -27.53 3.10
CA ASP A 396 10.83 -27.12 4.22
C ASP A 396 10.03 -26.71 5.47
N SER A 397 8.76 -26.35 5.31
CA SER A 397 7.86 -25.96 6.38
C SER A 397 6.64 -26.88 6.46
N LYS A 398 6.42 -27.47 7.65
CA LYS A 398 5.23 -28.29 7.93
C LYS A 398 3.95 -27.46 7.78
N GLY A 399 4.00 -26.18 8.19
CA GLY A 399 2.90 -25.23 8.01
C GLY A 399 2.51 -25.02 6.56
N GLU A 400 3.48 -24.91 5.63
CA GLU A 400 3.19 -24.79 4.20
C GLU A 400 2.60 -26.06 3.60
N ILE A 401 3.09 -27.22 4.02
CA ILE A 401 2.56 -28.51 3.56
C ILE A 401 1.09 -28.64 3.94
N ILE A 402 0.78 -28.48 5.23
CA ILE A 402 -0.59 -28.62 5.73
C ILE A 402 -1.54 -27.55 5.18
N ASN A 403 -1.06 -26.30 5.03
CA ASN A 403 -1.82 -25.21 4.43
C ASN A 403 -2.14 -25.50 2.95
N ARG A 404 -1.17 -26.04 2.20
CA ARG A 404 -1.39 -26.45 0.81
C ARG A 404 -2.43 -27.58 0.70
N MET A 405 -2.34 -28.58 1.56
CA MET A 405 -3.32 -29.68 1.60
C MET A 405 -4.73 -29.16 1.91
N MET A 406 -4.83 -28.23 2.85
CA MET A 406 -6.10 -27.57 3.18
C MET A 406 -6.65 -26.78 1.99
N ASN A 407 -5.81 -26.04 1.26
CA ASN A 407 -6.19 -25.31 0.08
C ASN A 407 -6.62 -26.23 -1.09
N TYR A 408 -5.88 -27.31 -1.33
CA TYR A 408 -6.25 -28.29 -2.35
C TYR A 408 -7.60 -28.94 -2.02
N ASP A 409 -7.84 -29.27 -0.77
CA ASP A 409 -9.11 -29.82 -0.33
C ASP A 409 -10.27 -28.81 -0.49
N TYR A 410 -10.03 -27.54 -0.17
CA TYR A 410 -11.06 -26.49 -0.31
C TYR A 410 -11.52 -26.31 -1.76
N PHE A 411 -10.60 -26.40 -2.73
CA PHE A 411 -10.88 -26.23 -4.16
C PHE A 411 -11.13 -27.55 -4.89
N ASP A 412 -11.26 -28.68 -4.18
CA ASP A 412 -11.36 -30.02 -4.78
C ASP A 412 -10.23 -30.29 -5.80
N PHE A 413 -9.01 -29.88 -5.45
CA PHE A 413 -7.83 -29.99 -6.29
C PHE A 413 -7.00 -31.24 -5.90
N PRO A 414 -6.35 -31.94 -6.87
CA PRO A 414 -5.60 -33.16 -6.56
C PRO A 414 -4.53 -32.96 -5.49
N GLN A 415 -4.59 -33.76 -4.42
CA GLN A 415 -3.66 -33.67 -3.28
C GLN A 415 -2.20 -34.00 -3.67
N ASP A 416 -2.02 -34.85 -4.68
CA ASP A 416 -0.72 -35.27 -5.21
C ASP A 416 -0.19 -34.37 -6.33
N PHE A 417 -0.89 -33.29 -6.65
CA PHE A 417 -0.51 -32.38 -7.78
C PHE A 417 0.95 -31.94 -7.66
N LEU A 418 1.40 -31.48 -6.49
CA LEU A 418 2.77 -31.01 -6.30
C LEU A 418 3.80 -32.11 -6.58
N MET A 419 3.50 -33.38 -6.24
CA MET A 419 4.40 -34.50 -6.49
C MET A 419 4.58 -34.77 -8.00
N THR A 420 3.54 -34.46 -8.80
CA THR A 420 3.60 -34.63 -10.25
C THR A 420 4.37 -33.50 -10.96
N VAL A 421 4.51 -32.32 -10.31
CA VAL A 421 5.16 -31.14 -10.89
C VAL A 421 6.59 -31.43 -11.32
N ARG A 422 7.38 -32.04 -10.43
CA ARG A 422 8.80 -32.36 -10.70
C ARG A 422 8.98 -33.19 -11.96
N GLU A 423 8.21 -34.26 -12.09
CA GLU A 423 8.29 -35.17 -13.24
C GLU A 423 7.84 -34.50 -14.55
N ASN A 424 6.77 -33.71 -14.46
CA ASN A 424 6.21 -33.06 -15.65
C ASN A 424 7.11 -31.89 -16.13
N ILE A 425 7.70 -31.10 -15.22
CA ILE A 425 8.71 -30.09 -15.59
C ILE A 425 9.91 -30.74 -16.28
N GLN A 426 10.40 -31.91 -15.79
CA GLN A 426 11.50 -32.62 -16.42
C GLN A 426 11.20 -33.09 -17.85
N LYS A 427 9.94 -33.43 -18.16
CA LYS A 427 9.50 -33.91 -19.48
C LYS A 427 9.34 -32.77 -20.52
N VAL A 428 9.17 -31.50 -20.09
CA VAL A 428 8.98 -30.39 -21.03
C VAL A 428 10.12 -30.28 -22.02
N THR A 429 9.82 -30.20 -23.29
CA THR A 429 10.79 -30.07 -24.40
C THR A 429 10.87 -28.63 -24.92
N ALA A 430 11.84 -28.35 -25.77
CA ALA A 430 11.93 -27.05 -26.45
C ALA A 430 10.73 -26.82 -27.37
N ASP A 431 10.20 -27.89 -27.98
CA ASP A 431 8.99 -27.82 -28.82
C ASP A 431 7.75 -27.50 -27.97
N ASP A 432 7.63 -28.05 -26.77
CA ASP A 432 6.53 -27.71 -25.86
C ASP A 432 6.58 -26.22 -25.46
N VAL A 433 7.79 -25.68 -25.21
CA VAL A 433 7.98 -24.27 -24.83
C VAL A 433 7.55 -23.34 -25.96
N ILE A 434 7.98 -23.60 -27.20
CA ILE A 434 7.61 -22.75 -28.35
C ILE A 434 6.12 -22.88 -28.70
N ASP A 435 5.58 -24.08 -28.56
CA ASP A 435 4.17 -24.37 -28.82
C ASP A 435 3.25 -23.66 -27.81
N VAL A 436 3.60 -23.72 -26.53
CA VAL A 436 2.82 -23.02 -25.50
C VAL A 436 2.97 -21.51 -25.62
N ALA A 437 4.16 -21.00 -25.98
CA ALA A 437 4.34 -19.56 -26.23
C ALA A 437 3.49 -19.06 -27.37
N ARG A 438 3.35 -19.82 -28.45
CA ARG A 438 2.46 -19.49 -29.58
C ARG A 438 0.98 -19.45 -29.20
N ARG A 439 0.55 -20.32 -28.31
CA ARG A 439 -0.86 -20.42 -27.90
C ARG A 439 -1.25 -19.46 -26.78
N ARG A 440 -0.32 -19.12 -25.89
CA ARG A 440 -0.63 -18.45 -24.62
C ARG A 440 0.03 -17.07 -24.46
N PHE A 441 1.07 -16.75 -25.21
CA PHE A 441 1.64 -15.41 -25.25
C PHE A 441 1.04 -14.66 -26.46
N HIS A 442 0.42 -13.54 -26.20
CA HIS A 442 -0.28 -12.76 -27.23
C HIS A 442 0.41 -11.40 -27.41
N PRO A 443 1.61 -11.34 -28.05
CA PRO A 443 2.42 -10.12 -28.12
C PRO A 443 1.71 -8.93 -28.78
N ASP A 444 0.72 -9.19 -29.64
CA ASP A 444 -0.05 -8.17 -30.34
C ASP A 444 -1.34 -7.76 -29.59
N ALA A 445 -1.57 -8.32 -28.40
CA ALA A 445 -2.72 -8.04 -27.55
C ALA A 445 -2.30 -7.78 -26.09
N MET A 446 -1.09 -7.23 -25.88
CA MET A 446 -0.59 -6.87 -24.57
C MET A 446 -1.21 -5.58 -24.07
N GLN A 447 -1.44 -5.54 -22.78
CA GLN A 447 -1.64 -4.31 -22.02
C GLN A 447 -0.27 -3.82 -21.55
N ILE A 448 0.04 -2.56 -21.81
CA ILE A 448 1.28 -1.90 -21.41
C ILE A 448 0.90 -0.79 -20.43
N VAL A 449 1.39 -0.84 -19.21
CA VAL A 449 1.23 0.23 -18.22
C VAL A 449 2.58 0.85 -17.94
N VAL A 450 2.66 2.17 -18.05
CA VAL A 450 3.88 2.96 -17.88
C VAL A 450 3.65 3.98 -16.79
N VAL A 451 4.48 3.96 -15.74
CA VAL A 451 4.54 4.98 -14.70
C VAL A 451 5.85 5.76 -14.86
N GLY A 452 5.77 7.09 -14.95
CA GLY A 452 6.96 7.93 -15.11
C GLY A 452 6.63 9.36 -15.52
N LYS A 453 7.63 10.08 -16.04
CA LYS A 453 7.52 11.45 -16.54
C LYS A 453 7.65 11.46 -18.07
N ALA A 454 6.55 11.70 -18.77
CA ALA A 454 6.51 11.60 -20.22
C ALA A 454 7.37 12.67 -20.94
N ASP A 455 7.57 13.82 -20.34
CA ASP A 455 8.42 14.90 -20.86
C ASP A 455 9.92 14.58 -20.80
N GLU A 456 10.33 13.58 -20.01
CA GLU A 456 11.71 13.08 -19.93
C GLU A 456 11.94 11.80 -20.76
N PHE A 457 10.92 11.28 -21.47
CA PHE A 457 11.06 10.09 -22.30
C PHE A 457 11.82 10.41 -23.61
N GLY A 458 12.78 9.55 -23.96
CA GLY A 458 13.57 9.71 -25.19
C GLY A 458 12.79 9.49 -26.49
N GLU A 459 11.71 8.69 -26.43
CA GLU A 459 10.79 8.42 -27.53
C GLU A 459 9.35 8.59 -27.04
N PRO A 460 8.40 9.00 -27.91
CA PRO A 460 7.03 9.20 -27.49
C PRO A 460 6.33 7.87 -27.21
N LEU A 461 5.48 7.81 -26.16
CA LEU A 461 4.67 6.62 -25.85
C LEU A 461 3.75 6.19 -26.99
N SER A 462 3.36 7.12 -27.87
CA SER A 462 2.55 6.82 -29.08
C SER A 462 3.21 5.84 -30.04
N ASP A 463 4.51 5.61 -29.93
CA ASP A 463 5.23 4.59 -30.69
C ASP A 463 4.87 3.15 -30.25
N LEU A 464 4.31 3.00 -29.04
CA LEU A 464 3.80 1.73 -28.53
C LEU A 464 2.33 1.50 -28.89
N GLY A 465 1.56 2.55 -29.20
CA GLY A 465 0.14 2.49 -29.53
C GLY A 465 -0.63 3.75 -29.11
N THR A 466 -1.96 3.67 -29.17
CA THR A 466 -2.81 4.75 -28.65
C THR A 466 -2.72 4.78 -27.12
N VAL A 467 -2.34 5.93 -26.58
CA VAL A 467 -2.12 6.12 -25.15
C VAL A 467 -3.41 6.58 -24.47
N ASP A 468 -3.76 5.88 -23.41
CA ASP A 468 -4.81 6.26 -22.45
C ASP A 468 -4.15 6.68 -21.15
N THR A 469 -4.52 7.83 -20.59
CA THR A 469 -3.94 8.34 -19.34
C THR A 469 -4.83 7.95 -18.17
N ILE A 470 -4.23 7.31 -17.16
CA ILE A 470 -4.91 6.92 -15.93
C ILE A 470 -4.64 7.97 -14.86
N ASP A 471 -5.71 8.55 -14.33
CA ASP A 471 -5.66 9.39 -13.13
C ASP A 471 -5.61 8.51 -11.87
N ILE A 472 -4.56 8.65 -11.08
CA ILE A 472 -4.36 7.96 -9.81
C ILE A 472 -4.62 8.87 -8.60
N SER A 473 -5.16 10.05 -8.80
CA SER A 473 -5.50 10.94 -7.70
C SER A 473 -6.39 10.21 -6.68
N ILE A 474 -6.07 10.39 -5.42
CA ILE A 474 -6.84 9.80 -4.32
C ILE A 474 -8.04 10.71 -4.09
N PRO A 475 -9.29 10.22 -4.27
CA PRO A 475 -10.46 11.03 -3.99
C PRO A 475 -10.44 11.49 -2.52
N SER A 476 -10.61 12.77 -2.28
CA SER A 476 -10.81 13.27 -0.92
C SER A 476 -12.09 12.63 -0.37
N GLY A 477 -12.06 12.11 0.86
CA GLY A 477 -13.24 11.53 1.52
C GLY A 477 -14.33 12.55 1.87
N GLU A 478 -14.20 13.80 1.40
CA GLU A 478 -15.31 14.74 1.50
C GLU A 478 -16.48 14.18 0.69
N THR A 479 -17.59 13.85 1.38
CA THR A 479 -18.88 13.83 0.72
C THR A 479 -19.03 15.21 0.09
N GLU A 480 -18.71 15.33 -1.20
CA GLU A 480 -19.02 16.56 -1.93
C GLU A 480 -20.54 16.68 -1.92
N GLU A 481 -21.09 17.46 -0.96
CA GLU A 481 -22.37 18.06 -1.23
C GLU A 481 -22.18 18.74 -2.60
N GLU A 482 -22.87 18.22 -3.63
CA GLU A 482 -22.85 18.82 -4.96
C GLU A 482 -23.32 20.27 -4.83
N VAL A 483 -22.36 21.17 -4.59
CA VAL A 483 -22.67 22.59 -4.53
C VAL A 483 -22.90 23.05 -5.96
N ALA A 484 -24.13 23.38 -6.28
CA ALA A 484 -24.44 23.91 -7.59
C ALA A 484 -23.63 25.19 -7.82
N ILE A 485 -22.64 25.15 -8.68
CA ILE A 485 -21.84 26.30 -9.09
C ILE A 485 -22.63 27.04 -10.18
N ASN A 486 -23.30 28.12 -9.82
CA ASN A 486 -24.03 28.96 -10.71
C ASN A 486 -23.85 30.46 -10.35
N GLU A 487 -24.38 31.37 -11.14
CA GLU A 487 -24.21 32.80 -10.94
C GLU A 487 -24.72 33.27 -9.56
N GLU A 488 -25.81 32.69 -9.05
CA GLU A 488 -26.40 33.05 -7.76
C GLU A 488 -25.51 32.63 -6.58
N THR A 489 -25.04 31.34 -6.58
CA THR A 489 -24.18 30.80 -5.51
C THR A 489 -22.79 31.44 -5.51
N LEU A 490 -22.24 31.78 -6.68
CA LEU A 490 -21.00 32.54 -6.83
C LEU A 490 -21.13 33.98 -6.31
N ALA A 491 -22.22 34.68 -6.71
CA ALA A 491 -22.47 36.06 -6.27
C ALA A 491 -22.63 36.13 -4.75
N LYS A 492 -23.43 35.23 -4.16
CA LYS A 492 -23.67 35.16 -2.71
C LYS A 492 -22.40 34.76 -1.95
N GLY A 493 -21.62 33.78 -2.43
CA GLY A 493 -20.36 33.38 -1.82
C GLY A 493 -19.34 34.52 -1.78
N MET A 494 -19.19 35.25 -2.87
CA MET A 494 -18.30 36.41 -2.94
C MET A 494 -18.80 37.57 -2.07
N GLU A 495 -20.12 37.80 -1.94
CA GLU A 495 -20.71 38.79 -1.04
C GLU A 495 -20.37 38.48 0.42
N LEU A 496 -20.56 37.23 0.85
CA LEU A 496 -20.25 36.78 2.20
C LEU A 496 -18.75 36.90 2.50
N LEU A 497 -17.89 36.56 1.55
CA LEU A 497 -16.44 36.71 1.72
C LEU A 497 -16.02 38.17 1.86
N LYS A 498 -16.65 39.09 1.08
CA LYS A 498 -16.46 40.55 1.24
C LYS A 498 -16.96 41.05 2.60
N LYS A 499 -18.09 40.52 3.10
CA LYS A 499 -18.60 40.80 4.45
C LYS A 499 -17.57 40.37 5.51
N ALA A 500 -16.95 39.18 5.37
CA ALA A 500 -15.93 38.70 6.27
C ALA A 500 -14.67 39.59 6.27
N VAL A 501 -14.18 39.98 5.09
CA VAL A 501 -13.05 40.92 4.97
C VAL A 501 -13.36 42.25 5.67
N LYS A 502 -14.55 42.76 5.50
CA LYS A 502 -15.01 44.03 6.18
C LYS A 502 -15.06 43.84 7.70
N ALA A 503 -15.60 42.72 8.19
CA ALA A 503 -15.68 42.38 9.60
C ALA A 503 -14.30 42.25 10.27
N CYS A 504 -13.31 41.79 9.52
CA CYS A 504 -11.93 41.61 9.98
C CYS A 504 -11.05 42.88 9.83
N GLY A 505 -11.55 44.02 9.38
CA GLY A 505 -10.82 45.30 9.33
C GLY A 505 -10.67 45.92 7.94
N GLY A 506 -11.26 45.28 6.91
CA GLY A 506 -11.38 45.82 5.56
C GLY A 506 -10.23 45.53 4.61
N ALA A 507 -10.54 45.57 3.31
CA ALA A 507 -9.58 45.21 2.24
C ALA A 507 -8.29 46.05 2.24
N ASP A 508 -8.39 47.34 2.54
CA ASP A 508 -7.22 48.24 2.59
C ASP A 508 -6.21 47.85 3.68
N GLY A 509 -6.71 47.30 4.79
CA GLY A 509 -5.88 46.79 5.87
C GLY A 509 -5.09 45.55 5.41
N PHE A 510 -5.78 44.59 4.85
CA PHE A 510 -5.15 43.36 4.34
C PHE A 510 -4.19 43.60 3.16
N ALA A 511 -4.49 44.52 2.27
CA ALA A 511 -3.65 44.87 1.13
C ALA A 511 -2.23 45.33 1.53
N LYS A 512 -2.11 45.97 2.72
CA LYS A 512 -0.84 46.49 3.27
C LYS A 512 0.05 45.43 3.91
N ILE A 513 -0.47 44.20 4.14
CA ILE A 513 0.31 43.15 4.80
C ILE A 513 1.39 42.62 3.83
N LYS A 514 2.63 42.65 4.30
CA LYS A 514 3.81 42.08 3.58
C LYS A 514 4.38 40.85 4.31
N SER A 515 4.31 40.86 5.63
CA SER A 515 4.84 39.78 6.47
C SER A 515 4.02 39.63 7.74
N THR A 516 4.05 38.46 8.33
CA THR A 516 3.56 38.18 9.69
C THR A 516 4.59 37.42 10.49
N LYS A 517 4.62 37.67 11.80
CA LYS A 517 5.38 36.88 12.75
C LYS A 517 4.49 36.58 13.96
N SER A 518 4.40 35.32 14.34
CA SER A 518 3.61 34.90 15.50
C SER A 518 4.35 33.89 16.35
N SER A 519 3.98 33.82 17.63
CA SER A 519 4.38 32.74 18.54
C SER A 519 3.14 32.16 19.21
N ALA A 520 3.14 30.84 19.39
CA ALA A 520 1.99 30.13 19.95
C ALA A 520 2.44 28.95 20.83
N THR A 521 1.56 28.56 21.75
CA THR A 521 1.59 27.23 22.37
C THR A 521 0.60 26.34 21.63
N VAL A 522 1.07 25.20 21.14
CA VAL A 522 0.26 24.14 20.53
C VAL A 522 0.15 23.01 21.54
N LYS A 523 -1.07 22.72 21.99
CA LYS A 523 -1.38 21.54 22.80
C LYS A 523 -1.90 20.45 21.91
N LEU A 524 -1.17 19.36 21.81
CA LEU A 524 -1.50 18.19 20.99
C LEU A 524 -2.14 17.12 21.87
N ASN A 525 -3.26 16.56 21.43
CA ASN A 525 -3.84 15.36 22.01
C ASN A 525 -3.39 14.15 21.18
N THR A 526 -2.66 13.24 21.80
CA THR A 526 -2.20 12.00 21.15
C THR A 526 -2.66 10.78 21.97
N PRO A 527 -2.66 9.58 21.42
CA PRO A 527 -2.95 8.36 22.17
C PRO A 527 -2.05 8.15 23.40
N GLN A 528 -0.84 8.75 23.40
CA GLN A 528 0.12 8.70 24.51
C GLN A 528 -0.08 9.81 25.54
N GLY A 529 -1.04 10.71 25.35
CA GLY A 529 -1.34 11.81 26.24
C GLY A 529 -1.26 13.21 25.61
N GLU A 530 -1.46 14.24 26.44
CA GLU A 530 -1.41 15.65 26.02
C GLU A 530 0.03 16.17 26.07
N PHE A 531 0.50 16.79 24.99
CA PHE A 531 1.80 17.42 24.85
C PHE A 531 1.65 18.90 24.51
N ALA A 532 2.46 19.76 25.09
CA ALA A 532 2.52 21.18 24.76
C ALA A 532 3.84 21.51 24.06
N LEU A 533 3.74 22.16 22.90
CA LEU A 533 4.86 22.61 22.08
C LEU A 533 4.83 24.13 21.93
N GLU A 534 6.00 24.74 21.84
CA GLU A 534 6.14 26.15 21.50
C GLU A 534 6.48 26.30 20.02
N THR A 535 5.73 27.17 19.32
CA THR A 535 5.94 27.43 17.90
C THR A 535 6.20 28.91 17.63
N GLU A 536 7.05 29.17 16.65
CA GLU A 536 7.23 30.49 16.06
C GLU A 536 7.01 30.37 14.54
N SER A 537 6.11 31.18 13.97
CA SER A 537 5.81 31.17 12.56
C SER A 537 6.07 32.53 11.94
N ILE A 538 6.75 32.53 10.80
CA ILE A 538 7.08 33.72 10.00
C ILE A 538 6.57 33.48 8.58
N TYR A 539 5.75 34.40 8.09
CA TYR A 539 5.31 34.42 6.70
C TYR A 539 5.76 35.69 6.02
N VAL A 540 6.27 35.58 4.81
CA VAL A 540 6.53 36.70 3.89
C VAL A 540 5.77 36.43 2.61
N LEU A 541 4.75 37.24 2.37
CA LEU A 541 3.83 37.06 1.27
C LEU A 541 4.51 37.32 -0.10
N PRO A 542 4.20 36.53 -1.16
CA PRO A 542 3.04 35.62 -1.19
C PRO A 542 3.32 34.19 -0.75
N ASP A 543 4.58 33.72 -0.69
CA ASP A 543 4.89 32.30 -0.78
C ASP A 543 6.04 31.82 0.14
N LYS A 544 6.56 32.67 1.02
CA LYS A 544 7.65 32.26 1.92
C LYS A 544 7.12 32.05 3.33
N SER A 545 7.46 30.88 3.90
CA SER A 545 7.18 30.57 5.31
C SER A 545 8.39 29.97 6.01
N LYS A 546 8.47 30.22 7.30
CA LYS A 546 9.41 29.57 8.22
C LYS A 546 8.67 29.24 9.50
N GLU A 547 8.70 27.99 9.86
CA GLU A 547 8.14 27.50 11.10
C GLU A 547 9.25 26.91 11.99
N ILE A 548 9.23 27.24 13.27
CA ILE A 548 10.14 26.72 14.28
C ILE A 548 9.29 26.07 15.36
N VAL A 549 9.43 24.76 15.52
CA VAL A 549 8.77 23.98 16.57
C VAL A 549 9.83 23.61 17.60
N THR A 550 9.62 24.02 18.86
CA THR A 550 10.51 23.68 19.97
C THR A 550 10.03 22.40 20.64
N LEU A 551 10.82 21.34 20.49
CA LEU A 551 10.63 20.02 21.06
C LEU A 551 11.53 19.83 22.29
N PRO A 552 11.21 18.89 23.20
CA PRO A 552 12.09 18.58 24.34
C PRO A 552 13.53 18.19 23.94
N MET A 553 13.73 17.66 22.73
CA MET A 553 15.02 17.19 22.21
C MET A 553 15.71 18.20 21.28
N GLY A 554 15.18 19.43 21.13
CA GLY A 554 15.74 20.46 20.26
C GLY A 554 14.69 21.15 19.39
N GLN A 555 15.14 21.89 18.39
CA GLN A 555 14.25 22.60 17.47
C GLN A 555 14.15 21.89 16.13
N MET A 556 12.96 21.84 15.59
CA MET A 556 12.68 21.53 14.20
C MET A 556 12.34 22.83 13.46
N ILE A 557 13.02 23.08 12.36
CA ILE A 557 12.85 24.28 11.54
C ILE A 557 12.42 23.83 10.14
N THR A 558 11.28 24.29 9.69
CA THR A 558 10.81 24.08 8.30
C THR A 558 10.77 25.42 7.59
N VAL A 559 11.37 25.48 6.41
CA VAL A 559 11.37 26.67 5.54
C VAL A 559 10.84 26.31 4.18
N ASN A 560 9.91 27.13 3.67
CA ASN A 560 9.38 27.05 2.34
C ASN A 560 9.57 28.38 1.61
N THR A 561 9.93 28.33 0.32
CA THR A 561 10.18 29.51 -0.53
C THR A 561 9.40 29.44 -1.83
N GLY A 562 8.21 28.82 -1.81
CA GLY A 562 7.33 28.66 -2.96
C GLY A 562 7.56 27.33 -3.68
N ASP A 563 8.55 27.23 -4.54
CA ASP A 563 8.86 26.02 -5.32
C ASP A 563 9.98 25.18 -4.71
N SER A 564 10.53 25.58 -3.60
CA SER A 564 11.58 24.86 -2.88
C SER A 564 11.46 25.06 -1.37
N GLY A 565 12.09 24.18 -0.61
CA GLY A 565 12.14 24.30 0.82
C GLY A 565 13.13 23.33 1.46
N TRP A 566 13.35 23.48 2.75
CA TRP A 566 14.23 22.61 3.53
C TRP A 566 13.73 22.48 4.97
N MET A 567 14.08 21.38 5.58
CA MET A 567 13.81 21.12 7.00
C MET A 567 15.13 20.83 7.73
N LYS A 568 15.25 21.35 8.94
CA LYS A 568 16.38 21.07 9.84
C LYS A 568 15.86 20.47 11.14
N GLN A 569 16.43 19.32 11.51
CA GLN A 569 16.22 18.68 12.80
C GLN A 569 17.58 18.28 13.39
N GLY A 570 17.94 18.87 14.53
CA GLY A 570 19.30 18.74 15.08
C GLY A 570 20.36 19.21 14.09
N ASN A 571 21.27 18.32 13.69
CA ASN A 571 22.33 18.61 12.71
C ASN A 571 21.98 18.18 11.27
N GLN A 572 20.84 17.52 11.07
CA GLN A 572 20.40 17.12 9.74
C GLN A 572 19.63 18.23 9.05
N ILE A 573 19.95 18.45 7.77
CA ILE A 573 19.23 19.37 6.90
C ILE A 573 18.87 18.60 5.65
N ILE A 574 17.57 18.52 5.36
CA ILE A 574 17.02 17.83 4.19
C ILE A 574 16.20 18.79 3.36
N ASP A 575 16.23 18.63 2.04
CA ASP A 575 15.34 19.37 1.15
C ASP A 575 13.92 18.79 1.27
N LEU A 576 12.91 19.65 1.16
CA LEU A 576 11.52 19.20 1.16
C LEU A 576 11.23 18.44 -0.13
N SER A 577 10.48 17.35 -0.02
CA SER A 577 9.96 16.62 -1.17
C SER A 577 8.93 17.44 -1.95
N SER A 578 8.67 17.07 -3.20
CA SER A 578 7.62 17.66 -4.04
C SER A 578 6.27 17.68 -3.34
N ASP A 579 5.91 16.61 -2.64
CA ASP A 579 4.65 16.48 -1.92
C ASP A 579 4.55 17.46 -0.76
N ARG A 580 5.62 17.60 0.03
CA ARG A 580 5.70 18.61 1.10
C ARG A 580 5.59 20.03 0.58
N ILE A 581 6.16 20.30 -0.59
CA ILE A 581 6.02 21.60 -1.28
C ILE A 581 4.58 21.80 -1.75
N ALA A 582 3.95 20.76 -2.32
CA ALA A 582 2.55 20.80 -2.74
C ALA A 582 1.60 21.05 -1.55
N ASP A 583 1.83 20.42 -0.42
CA ASP A 583 1.03 20.64 0.80
C ASP A 583 1.23 22.06 1.36
N SER A 584 2.44 22.58 1.34
CA SER A 584 2.66 23.99 1.69
C SER A 584 1.91 24.95 0.76
N LYS A 585 1.78 24.63 -0.53
CA LYS A 585 0.94 25.43 -1.47
C LYS A 585 -0.54 25.35 -1.10
N LYS A 586 -1.04 24.18 -0.69
CA LYS A 586 -2.42 24.01 -0.18
C LYS A 586 -2.64 24.81 1.11
N GLU A 587 -1.68 24.79 2.04
CA GLU A 587 -1.73 25.58 3.27
C GLU A 587 -1.76 27.08 2.99
N ASN A 588 -0.91 27.56 2.08
CA ASN A 588 -0.92 28.95 1.63
C ASN A 588 -2.25 29.33 0.99
N PHE A 589 -2.85 28.46 0.19
CA PHE A 589 -4.15 28.69 -0.43
C PHE A 589 -5.25 28.83 0.62
N ARG A 590 -5.24 27.99 1.66
CA ARG A 590 -6.20 27.99 2.78
C ARG A 590 -5.99 29.13 3.78
N ASN A 591 -4.84 29.77 3.79
CA ASN A 591 -4.53 30.83 4.75
C ASN A 591 -5.49 32.01 4.60
N THR A 592 -6.30 32.27 5.66
CA THR A 592 -7.35 33.28 5.65
C THR A 592 -6.81 34.70 5.38
N LEU A 593 -5.60 35.04 5.88
CA LEU A 593 -4.95 36.32 5.58
C LEU A 593 -4.60 36.46 4.10
N HIS A 594 -4.08 35.39 3.48
CA HIS A 594 -3.78 35.37 2.07
C HIS A 594 -5.04 35.48 1.23
N LEU A 595 -6.10 34.76 1.60
CA LEU A 595 -7.39 34.81 0.96
C LEU A 595 -7.96 36.26 1.00
N PHE A 596 -7.99 36.90 2.18
CA PHE A 596 -8.53 38.21 2.38
C PHE A 596 -7.72 39.31 1.67
N LYS A 597 -6.39 39.14 1.61
CA LYS A 597 -5.53 40.04 0.82
C LYS A 597 -5.84 39.98 -0.67
N ARG A 598 -6.25 38.81 -1.18
CA ARG A 598 -6.57 38.59 -2.60
C ARG A 598 -8.06 38.74 -2.92
N ILE A 599 -8.84 39.40 -2.04
CA ILE A 599 -10.29 39.56 -2.25
C ILE A 599 -10.60 40.20 -3.61
N GLY A 600 -11.38 39.51 -4.44
CA GLY A 600 -11.71 39.94 -5.79
C GLY A 600 -10.68 39.60 -6.85
N SER A 601 -9.59 38.86 -6.51
CA SER A 601 -8.69 38.28 -7.50
C SER A 601 -9.39 37.19 -8.32
N PRO A 602 -9.02 37.01 -9.60
CA PRO A 602 -9.62 36.00 -10.45
C PRO A 602 -9.03 34.59 -10.22
N ASP A 603 -8.13 34.41 -9.29
CA ASP A 603 -7.37 33.13 -9.07
C ASP A 603 -8.14 32.09 -8.22
N TYR A 604 -9.35 32.43 -7.74
CA TYR A 604 -10.22 31.49 -7.04
C TYR A 604 -11.71 31.87 -7.22
N GLN A 605 -12.56 30.90 -6.90
CA GLN A 605 -14.01 31.07 -6.83
C GLN A 605 -14.48 30.92 -5.38
N ALA A 606 -15.49 31.69 -4.96
CA ALA A 606 -16.15 31.55 -3.68
C ALA A 606 -17.63 31.21 -3.92
N VAL A 607 -18.04 30.03 -3.47
CA VAL A 607 -19.38 29.49 -3.72
C VAL A 607 -20.12 29.37 -2.41
N TYR A 608 -21.31 29.95 -2.31
CA TYR A 608 -22.17 29.73 -1.15
C TYR A 608 -22.67 28.28 -1.13
N VAL A 609 -22.55 27.63 0.02
CA VAL A 609 -22.98 26.23 0.20
C VAL A 609 -24.34 26.20 0.90
N LYS A 610 -24.37 26.64 2.15
CA LYS A 610 -25.57 26.63 3.01
C LYS A 610 -25.39 27.57 4.20
N THR A 611 -26.48 27.77 4.94
CA THR A 611 -26.44 28.39 6.28
C THR A 611 -26.95 27.34 7.27
N GLU A 612 -26.15 27.01 8.28
CA GLU A 612 -26.49 26.00 9.30
C GLU A 612 -26.06 26.45 10.70
N GLU A 613 -26.60 25.80 11.72
CA GLU A 613 -26.19 26.03 13.10
C GLU A 613 -24.92 25.23 13.42
N MET A 614 -23.83 25.91 13.78
CA MET A 614 -22.58 25.33 14.25
C MET A 614 -22.24 25.86 15.64
N ASN A 615 -22.04 25.00 16.60
CA ASN A 615 -21.70 25.37 17.98
C ASN A 615 -22.64 26.44 18.59
N GLY A 616 -23.97 26.33 18.33
CA GLY A 616 -24.99 27.25 18.84
C GLY A 616 -25.07 28.60 18.10
N LYS A 617 -24.44 28.73 16.92
CA LYS A 617 -24.47 29.96 16.11
C LYS A 617 -24.82 29.64 14.66
N MET A 618 -25.68 30.49 14.08
CA MET A 618 -25.95 30.43 12.64
C MET A 618 -24.68 30.80 11.87
N THR A 619 -24.25 29.94 10.98
CA THR A 619 -23.00 30.03 10.24
C THR A 619 -23.26 29.90 8.75
N ASP A 620 -22.79 30.87 7.97
CA ASP A 620 -22.81 30.82 6.51
C ASP A 620 -21.58 30.08 6.01
N ILE A 621 -21.76 28.99 5.26
CA ILE A 621 -20.67 28.18 4.71
C ILE A 621 -20.36 28.60 3.28
N VAL A 622 -19.11 28.98 3.02
CA VAL A 622 -18.60 29.36 1.70
C VAL A 622 -17.48 28.39 1.30
N LYS A 623 -17.63 27.68 0.17
CA LYS A 623 -16.56 26.86 -0.42
C LYS A 623 -15.67 27.75 -1.29
N VAL A 624 -14.37 27.77 -1.02
CA VAL A 624 -13.34 28.47 -1.80
C VAL A 624 -12.61 27.43 -2.66
N ILE A 625 -12.57 27.66 -3.96
CA ILE A 625 -12.03 26.71 -4.95
C ILE A 625 -11.00 27.43 -5.82
N SER A 626 -9.82 26.83 -6.04
CA SER A 626 -8.83 27.32 -7.02
C SER A 626 -9.38 27.20 -8.44
N LEU A 627 -8.91 28.02 -9.39
CA LEU A 627 -9.41 27.99 -10.76
C LEU A 627 -9.19 26.65 -11.49
N ASP A 628 -8.12 25.96 -11.16
CA ASP A 628 -7.81 24.62 -11.70
C ASP A 628 -8.62 23.51 -11.02
N GLY A 629 -9.41 23.84 -9.99
CA GLY A 629 -10.22 22.91 -9.22
C GLY A 629 -9.43 21.98 -8.27
N LYS A 630 -8.09 22.07 -8.25
CA LYS A 630 -7.24 21.13 -7.49
C LYS A 630 -7.18 21.44 -5.99
N MET A 631 -7.53 22.63 -5.57
CA MET A 631 -7.51 23.04 -4.16
C MET A 631 -8.87 23.61 -3.76
N SER A 632 -9.41 23.12 -2.65
CA SER A 632 -10.64 23.68 -2.08
C SER A 632 -10.63 23.58 -0.56
N PHE A 633 -11.45 24.42 0.08
CA PHE A 633 -11.78 24.35 1.49
C PHE A 633 -13.10 25.08 1.77
N LYS A 634 -13.76 24.78 2.88
CA LYS A 634 -14.96 25.47 3.33
C LYS A 634 -14.60 26.45 4.44
N LEU A 635 -15.12 27.66 4.37
CA LEU A 635 -14.99 28.71 5.39
C LEU A 635 -16.34 28.97 6.00
N GLY A 636 -16.48 28.77 7.31
CA GLY A 636 -17.68 29.13 8.07
C GLY A 636 -17.57 30.54 8.57
N LEU A 637 -18.61 31.32 8.29
CA LEU A 637 -18.73 32.75 8.66
C LEU A 637 -19.92 32.94 9.59
N ASP A 638 -19.70 33.55 10.74
CA ASP A 638 -20.80 33.92 11.63
C ASP A 638 -21.83 34.78 10.89
N HIS A 639 -23.07 34.32 10.87
CA HIS A 639 -24.13 34.94 10.06
C HIS A 639 -24.40 36.42 10.41
N GLU A 640 -24.29 36.78 11.68
CA GLU A 640 -24.55 38.13 12.16
C GLU A 640 -23.34 39.05 11.93
N THR A 641 -22.18 38.64 12.44
CA THR A 641 -20.96 39.46 12.46
C THR A 641 -20.15 39.41 11.18
N GLY A 642 -20.23 38.30 10.45
CA GLY A 642 -19.38 37.97 9.30
C GLY A 642 -17.96 37.54 9.65
N LEU A 643 -17.63 37.38 10.93
CA LEU A 643 -16.29 36.86 11.31
C LEU A 643 -16.14 35.40 10.92
N PRO A 644 -14.98 34.96 10.43
CA PRO A 644 -14.68 33.56 10.30
C PRO A 644 -14.80 32.83 11.65
N VAL A 645 -15.52 31.71 11.71
CA VAL A 645 -15.68 30.92 12.93
C VAL A 645 -15.14 29.50 12.76
N SER A 646 -15.05 29.02 11.52
CA SER A 646 -14.47 27.72 11.23
C SER A 646 -13.84 27.68 9.83
N GLN A 647 -12.95 26.72 9.66
CA GLN A 647 -12.40 26.31 8.36
C GLN A 647 -12.37 24.79 8.31
N MET A 648 -12.86 24.21 7.22
CA MET A 648 -12.98 22.77 7.04
C MET A 648 -12.28 22.36 5.74
N TYR A 649 -11.47 21.33 5.79
CA TYR A 649 -10.74 20.79 4.65
C TYR A 649 -10.24 19.38 4.94
N PHE A 650 -9.98 18.59 3.90
CA PHE A 650 -9.28 17.33 4.02
C PHE A 650 -7.74 17.57 4.03
N GLY A 651 -7.02 16.96 4.97
CA GLY A 651 -5.56 17.15 5.08
C GLY A 651 -4.88 16.15 6.00
N GLU A 652 -3.54 16.15 5.94
CA GLU A 652 -2.70 15.31 6.76
C GLU A 652 -2.64 15.83 8.21
N THR A 653 -2.62 14.89 9.15
CA THR A 653 -2.41 15.15 10.58
C THR A 653 -1.31 14.25 11.14
N MET A 654 -0.93 14.46 12.39
CA MET A 654 0.01 13.56 13.09
C MET A 654 -0.56 12.15 13.33
N VAL A 655 -1.86 11.98 13.20
CA VAL A 655 -2.58 10.69 13.38
C VAL A 655 -3.11 10.14 12.06
N GLY A 656 -2.70 10.70 10.92
CA GLY A 656 -3.11 10.31 9.58
C GLY A 656 -4.01 11.36 8.90
N PRO A 657 -4.37 11.15 7.64
CA PRO A 657 -5.24 12.04 6.89
C PRO A 657 -6.69 11.97 7.40
N GLY A 658 -7.37 13.12 7.43
CA GLY A 658 -8.75 13.21 7.92
C GLY A 658 -9.42 14.53 7.54
N ASN A 659 -10.73 14.61 7.85
CA ASN A 659 -11.51 15.84 7.69
C ASN A 659 -11.21 16.79 8.85
N LEU A 660 -10.40 17.80 8.58
CA LEU A 660 -9.98 18.78 9.56
C LEU A 660 -11.01 19.90 9.68
N THR A 661 -11.40 20.18 10.92
CA THR A 661 -12.18 21.36 11.30
C THR A 661 -11.36 22.22 12.24
N GLN A 662 -11.00 23.42 11.79
CA GLN A 662 -10.40 24.45 12.64
C GLN A 662 -11.51 25.37 13.11
N THR A 663 -11.64 25.61 14.41
CA THR A 663 -12.59 26.56 15.00
C THR A 663 -11.83 27.75 15.56
N TYR A 664 -12.26 28.95 15.21
CA TYR A 664 -11.62 30.22 15.55
C TYR A 664 -12.33 30.95 16.68
N SER A 665 -11.57 31.44 17.65
CA SER A 665 -12.11 32.21 18.77
C SER A 665 -11.09 33.24 19.28
N ASP A 666 -11.45 34.01 20.33
CA ASP A 666 -10.60 35.06 20.94
C ASP A 666 -10.03 36.03 19.92
N TYR A 667 -10.93 36.68 19.16
CA TYR A 667 -10.54 37.69 18.18
C TYR A 667 -10.00 38.96 18.85
N ARG A 668 -8.76 39.32 18.53
CA ARG A 668 -8.09 40.52 19.03
C ARG A 668 -7.76 41.48 17.90
N ASP A 669 -7.69 42.78 18.21
CA ASP A 669 -7.23 43.80 17.28
C ASP A 669 -5.70 43.81 17.20
N VAL A 670 -5.18 43.63 15.98
CA VAL A 670 -3.74 43.70 15.67
C VAL A 670 -3.59 44.74 14.55
N SER A 671 -3.21 45.94 14.91
CA SER A 671 -3.02 47.05 13.93
C SER A 671 -4.26 47.33 13.05
N GLY A 672 -5.45 47.25 13.63
CA GLY A 672 -6.72 47.50 12.96
C GLY A 672 -7.33 46.29 12.25
N LEU A 673 -6.72 45.12 12.35
CA LEU A 673 -7.25 43.86 11.84
C LEU A 673 -7.62 42.91 12.99
N LYS A 674 -8.74 42.23 12.88
CA LYS A 674 -9.19 41.21 13.81
C LYS A 674 -8.56 39.87 13.47
N ILE A 675 -7.73 39.38 14.35
CA ILE A 675 -7.00 38.08 14.23
C ILE A 675 -7.46 37.14 15.35
N PRO A 676 -7.80 35.88 15.08
CA PRO A 676 -8.12 34.89 16.12
C PRO A 676 -6.85 34.52 16.90
N PHE A 677 -6.94 34.45 18.25
CA PHE A 677 -5.84 34.07 19.12
C PHE A 677 -6.02 32.69 19.73
N ALA A 678 -7.16 32.04 19.52
CA ALA A 678 -7.36 30.66 19.88
C ALA A 678 -7.94 29.89 18.69
N ILE A 679 -7.32 28.75 18.37
CA ILE A 679 -7.74 27.86 17.28
C ILE A 679 -7.81 26.46 17.89
N ASN A 680 -8.98 25.83 17.79
CA ASN A 680 -9.16 24.42 18.09
C ASN A 680 -9.15 23.65 16.78
N ILE A 681 -8.48 22.50 16.74
CA ILE A 681 -8.39 21.64 15.57
C ILE A 681 -8.95 20.27 15.93
N GLU A 682 -9.91 19.81 15.14
CA GLU A 682 -10.51 18.49 15.22
C GLU A 682 -10.28 17.74 13.90
N SER A 683 -10.08 16.43 13.96
CA SER A 683 -10.07 15.53 12.82
C SER A 683 -11.21 14.53 12.99
N ASP A 684 -12.13 14.49 12.05
CA ASP A 684 -13.30 13.58 12.07
C ASP A 684 -14.06 13.64 13.42
N GLY A 685 -14.22 14.86 13.95
CA GLY A 685 -14.90 15.12 15.23
C GLY A 685 -14.06 14.85 16.49
N ASN A 686 -12.86 14.33 16.36
CA ASN A 686 -11.93 14.11 17.48
C ASN A 686 -10.97 15.28 17.62
N LYS A 687 -10.87 15.83 18.82
CA LYS A 687 -9.95 16.93 19.11
C LYS A 687 -8.51 16.47 19.02
N ILE A 688 -7.71 17.11 18.13
CA ILE A 688 -6.29 16.81 17.93
C ILE A 688 -5.36 17.90 18.43
N ALA A 689 -5.77 19.18 18.42
CA ALA A 689 -4.92 20.26 18.92
C ALA A 689 -5.69 21.49 19.37
N ASP A 690 -5.08 22.23 20.32
CA ASP A 690 -5.39 23.65 20.62
C ASP A 690 -4.17 24.50 20.31
N ILE A 691 -4.36 25.57 19.54
CA ILE A 691 -3.33 26.58 19.29
C ILE A 691 -3.72 27.86 20.03
N ILE A 692 -2.87 28.29 20.93
CA ILE A 692 -3.03 29.53 21.68
C ILE A 692 -1.92 30.50 21.27
N ILE A 693 -2.30 31.52 20.49
CA ILE A 693 -1.37 32.54 20.01
C ILE A 693 -1.01 33.49 21.16
N LYS A 694 0.27 33.66 21.39
CA LYS A 694 0.84 34.53 22.45
C LYS A 694 1.14 35.93 21.95
N ASP A 695 1.74 36.02 20.78
CA ASP A 695 2.13 37.29 20.12
C ASP A 695 1.88 37.17 18.62
N TYR A 696 1.40 38.27 18.03
CA TYR A 696 1.13 38.34 16.59
C TYR A 696 1.50 39.73 16.07
N LYS A 697 2.42 39.80 15.10
CA LYS A 697 2.92 41.03 14.50
C LYS A 697 2.69 41.06 13.00
N LEU A 698 2.08 42.11 12.53
CA LEU A 698 1.91 42.43 11.10
C LEU A 698 3.11 43.28 10.63
N ASN A 699 3.59 43.04 9.42
CA ASN A 699 4.71 43.74 8.80
C ASN A 699 5.96 43.78 9.69
N ALA A 700 6.25 42.67 10.37
CA ALA A 700 7.47 42.50 11.14
C ALA A 700 8.71 42.63 10.24
N ASP A 701 9.77 43.22 10.80
CA ASP A 701 11.07 43.28 10.13
C ASP A 701 11.71 41.86 10.10
N ILE A 702 11.80 41.28 8.92
CA ILE A 702 12.32 39.92 8.71
C ILE A 702 13.69 40.02 8.05
N PRO A 703 14.74 39.46 8.65
CA PRO A 703 16.08 39.45 8.06
C PRO A 703 16.09 38.81 6.66
N ALA A 704 16.87 39.37 5.74
CA ALA A 704 16.91 38.91 4.35
C ALA A 704 17.40 37.45 4.22
N ASP A 705 18.18 36.99 5.19
CA ASP A 705 18.72 35.63 5.29
C ASP A 705 17.85 34.65 6.08
N ALA A 706 16.67 35.09 6.58
CA ALA A 706 15.81 34.28 7.45
C ALA A 706 15.37 32.96 6.84
N PHE A 707 15.37 32.86 5.50
CA PHE A 707 14.93 31.68 4.73
C PHE A 707 16.08 30.92 4.09
N ASN A 708 17.31 31.39 4.23
CA ASN A 708 18.48 30.73 3.64
C ASN A 708 18.74 29.38 4.35
N LYS A 709 19.16 28.42 3.55
CA LYS A 709 19.61 27.12 4.05
C LYS A 709 20.93 27.33 4.83
N PRO A 710 21.04 26.89 6.11
CA PRO A 710 22.21 27.09 6.94
C PRO A 710 23.48 26.48 6.41
#